data_eab1596f0366666d49316947820a7a92
#
_entry.id   eab1596f0366666d49316947820a7a92
#
_cell.length_a   1.000
_cell.length_b   1.000
_cell.length_c   1.000
_cell.angle_alpha   90.00
_cell.angle_beta   90.00
_cell.angle_gamma   90.00
#
_symmetry.space_group_name_H-M   'P 1'
#
loop_
_entity.id
_entity.type
_entity.pdbx_description
1 polymer ?
#
loop_
_entity_poly.entity_id
_entity_poly.type
_entity_poly.pdbx_seq_one_letter_code
_entity_poly.pdbx_strand_id
1 'polypeptide(L)'
;MAVTKGQAGKQAREAADAARPLLPELPKATRRFKRRRLRCSVTVKTDAGKAAIGEAVDVSGGGLRLDSRNELDVGDRGTAQIRVGSGETLRVPIEVAWRNQVDGAEFVYGLTFTDINASDRFALLEAIYAPEHGSTGFVDAAAGPDEEVQKAGSEPTSPAYYAYYMRLVRRIEQVKKLDPSDSDRILFARLMQGRPIRELLTELEIVERGTVEEFLGELYKVPFIDLVRHRPEITDVDVIPENLAVNHSVVPIERTDDALVVAMADPSDLLTIDMVRNRVKGPVELRFALLEDISTAIDNIYHGASLHSVDKLLESMPGSTESFGEGPGIEDLETLRRISDTAPIVTLVESLLRTSVEDRASDIHLEPYADKIAVRFRLDGVLRELRTLPKNIYPAVVSRIKIMSRMDITVRHVPQDGGMSMRYKRKEFDLRISSLPTLYGEKIVIRLLEKNPVFRSLRAIGFSERNYEIFSPLVKRPYGMILCCGPTGSGKSTTLFACLQEINDGTTNITTIEDPVEYRVGGVNQVEVSAKRGLTFASVLRALLRQDPDVIYVGEIRDRETADLAVRAALTGHLLLSTLHTNTAIQAIARLVDIGVDPAMIGSSILGCIGQRLMRRICDQCAEDYEVPLDEQMVLQELVPVATPKTLRRGRGCEKCHESGYYGRLGVHEIVAVDEGLRRLIARGADSTQLLDYVTSRGFTDLRDDALGRMLAGETTLREVLRVTA
;
A
#
# COMPACT_ATOMS: atom_id res chain seq x y z
N MET A 1 -10.71 -47.27 35.42
CA MET A 1 -11.81 -46.92 34.50
C MET A 1 -12.00 -45.40 34.42
N ALA A 2 -11.04 -44.66 33.92
CA ALA A 2 -11.13 -43.19 33.79
C ALA A 2 -10.25 -42.61 32.64
N VAL A 3 -9.92 -43.43 31.60
CA VAL A 3 -9.04 -43.01 30.48
C VAL A 3 -9.75 -43.01 29.11
N THR A 4 -10.99 -43.44 29.04
CA THR A 4 -11.69 -43.66 27.75
C THR A 4 -12.62 -42.54 27.31
N LYS A 5 -12.82 -41.45 28.06
CA LYS A 5 -13.66 -40.31 27.65
C LYS A 5 -12.92 -39.18 26.91
N GLY A 6 -11.60 -39.10 27.01
CA GLY A 6 -10.79 -38.06 26.38
C GLY A 6 -10.48 -38.36 24.90
N GLN A 7 -10.37 -39.62 24.52
CA GLN A 7 -10.03 -40.02 23.14
C GLN A 7 -11.25 -39.99 22.21
N ALA A 8 -12.42 -40.30 22.69
CA ALA A 8 -13.66 -40.22 21.91
C ALA A 8 -14.04 -38.76 21.54
N GLY A 9 -13.72 -37.79 22.42
CA GLY A 9 -13.96 -36.37 22.12
C GLY A 9 -12.97 -35.78 21.08
N LYS A 10 -11.75 -36.32 21.00
CA LYS A 10 -10.76 -35.88 20.02
C LYS A 10 -11.02 -36.45 18.63
N GLN A 11 -11.41 -37.74 18.57
CA GLN A 11 -11.81 -38.38 17.31
C GLN A 11 -13.13 -37.84 16.74
N ALA A 12 -14.07 -37.40 17.61
CA ALA A 12 -15.29 -36.75 17.14
C ALA A 12 -15.02 -35.33 16.61
N ARG A 13 -14.02 -34.61 17.13
CA ARG A 13 -13.58 -33.31 16.58
C ARG A 13 -12.83 -33.47 15.25
N GLU A 14 -11.97 -34.45 15.15
CA GLU A 14 -11.25 -34.75 13.89
C GLU A 14 -12.18 -35.27 12.80
N ALA A 15 -13.25 -36.01 13.14
CA ALA A 15 -14.28 -36.43 12.19
C ALA A 15 -15.22 -35.29 11.76
N ALA A 16 -15.46 -34.31 12.65
CA ALA A 16 -16.24 -33.12 12.32
C ALA A 16 -15.47 -32.12 11.43
N ASP A 17 -14.14 -32.05 11.58
CA ASP A 17 -13.27 -31.24 10.70
C ASP A 17 -13.06 -31.91 9.32
N ALA A 18 -13.07 -33.23 9.23
CA ALA A 18 -13.00 -33.97 7.97
C ALA A 18 -14.31 -33.98 7.17
N ALA A 19 -15.44 -33.65 7.80
CA ALA A 19 -16.75 -33.58 7.17
C ALA A 19 -17.18 -32.14 6.79
N ARG A 20 -16.25 -31.17 6.73
CA ARG A 20 -16.54 -29.86 6.14
C ARG A 20 -16.84 -30.07 4.65
N PRO A 21 -18.07 -29.88 4.16
CA PRO A 21 -18.29 -29.80 2.74
C PRO A 21 -17.46 -28.60 2.25
N LEU A 22 -16.62 -28.83 1.24
CA LEU A 22 -15.99 -27.79 0.45
C LEU A 22 -17.10 -26.81 0.08
N LEU A 23 -17.14 -25.65 0.75
CA LEU A 23 -18.05 -24.56 0.42
C LEU A 23 -17.88 -24.30 -1.08
N PRO A 24 -18.97 -24.29 -1.88
CA PRO A 24 -18.86 -23.80 -3.24
C PRO A 24 -18.30 -22.37 -3.12
N GLU A 25 -17.09 -22.16 -3.61
CA GLU A 25 -16.50 -20.83 -3.72
C GLU A 25 -17.46 -20.01 -4.58
N LEU A 26 -18.23 -19.13 -3.95
CA LEU A 26 -18.85 -18.04 -4.67
C LEU A 26 -17.72 -17.32 -5.39
N PRO A 27 -17.82 -17.14 -6.72
CA PRO A 27 -16.76 -16.48 -7.49
C PRO A 27 -16.35 -15.19 -6.78
N LYS A 28 -15.04 -14.93 -6.64
CA LYS A 28 -14.50 -13.74 -5.98
C LYS A 28 -15.08 -12.42 -6.52
N ALA A 29 -15.69 -12.44 -7.70
CA ALA A 29 -16.42 -11.34 -8.33
C ALA A 29 -17.73 -10.92 -7.65
N THR A 30 -18.28 -11.69 -6.70
CA THR A 30 -19.59 -11.40 -6.08
C THR A 30 -19.51 -10.82 -4.67
N ARG A 31 -18.33 -10.64 -4.08
CA ARG A 31 -18.20 -9.91 -2.81
C ARG A 31 -18.24 -8.40 -3.08
N ARG A 32 -19.44 -7.88 -3.24
CA ARG A 32 -19.68 -6.45 -3.57
C ARG A 32 -19.42 -5.49 -2.41
N PHE A 33 -19.38 -5.97 -1.14
CA PHE A 33 -19.30 -5.12 0.05
C PHE A 33 -18.34 -5.68 1.09
N LYS A 34 -17.59 -4.79 1.80
CA LYS A 34 -16.81 -5.16 3.00
C LYS A 34 -17.77 -5.54 4.12
N ARG A 35 -17.46 -6.63 4.83
CA ARG A 35 -18.19 -7.04 6.04
C ARG A 35 -17.60 -6.35 7.26
N ARG A 36 -18.46 -5.91 8.18
CA ARG A 36 -18.07 -5.37 9.47
C ARG A 36 -18.70 -6.21 10.58
N ARG A 37 -17.96 -6.44 11.66
CA ARG A 37 -18.52 -7.11 12.84
C ARG A 37 -19.51 -6.17 13.52
N LEU A 38 -20.78 -6.53 13.49
CA LEU A 38 -21.88 -5.79 14.09
C LEU A 38 -22.68 -6.80 14.91
N ARG A 39 -22.84 -6.55 16.22
CA ARG A 39 -23.77 -7.34 17.03
C ARG A 39 -25.11 -6.61 17.08
N CYS A 40 -26.09 -7.12 16.36
CA CYS A 40 -27.46 -6.62 16.41
C CYS A 40 -28.45 -7.78 16.45
N SER A 41 -29.59 -7.57 17.09
CA SER A 41 -30.64 -8.59 17.11
C SER A 41 -31.34 -8.66 15.75
N VAL A 42 -31.49 -9.86 15.24
CA VAL A 42 -32.15 -10.13 13.97
C VAL A 42 -33.26 -11.15 14.17
N THR A 43 -34.44 -10.84 13.64
CA THR A 43 -35.56 -11.78 13.56
C THR A 43 -35.84 -12.08 12.10
N VAL A 44 -35.72 -13.35 11.71
CA VAL A 44 -36.04 -13.83 10.37
C VAL A 44 -37.40 -14.51 10.39
N LYS A 45 -38.25 -14.18 9.41
CA LYS A 45 -39.49 -14.91 9.13
C LYS A 45 -39.44 -15.36 7.66
N THR A 46 -39.53 -16.68 7.43
CA THR A 46 -39.57 -17.23 6.08
C THR A 46 -41.00 -17.30 5.55
N ASP A 47 -41.11 -17.31 4.22
CA ASP A 47 -42.39 -17.46 3.53
C ASP A 47 -43.04 -18.83 3.80
N ALA A 48 -42.23 -19.83 4.20
CA ALA A 48 -42.69 -21.15 4.64
C ALA A 48 -43.20 -21.18 6.08
N GLY A 49 -43.24 -20.01 6.79
CA GLY A 49 -43.74 -19.90 8.16
C GLY A 49 -42.74 -20.23 9.25
N LYS A 50 -41.48 -20.54 8.92
CA LYS A 50 -40.40 -20.70 9.92
C LYS A 50 -39.94 -19.34 10.43
N ALA A 51 -39.51 -19.30 11.68
CA ALA A 51 -38.95 -18.10 12.28
C ALA A 51 -37.66 -18.41 13.03
N ALA A 52 -36.65 -17.56 12.86
CA ALA A 52 -35.40 -17.63 13.61
C ALA A 52 -35.12 -16.27 14.27
N ILE A 53 -34.68 -16.33 15.51
CA ILE A 53 -34.24 -15.14 16.28
C ILE A 53 -32.81 -15.39 16.67
N GLY A 54 -31.94 -14.40 16.45
CA GLY A 54 -30.53 -14.52 16.76
C GLY A 54 -29.78 -13.21 16.73
N GLU A 55 -28.48 -13.29 16.81
CA GLU A 55 -27.59 -12.14 16.69
C GLU A 55 -26.87 -12.16 15.33
N ALA A 56 -26.83 -11.03 14.64
CA ALA A 56 -25.94 -10.86 13.51
C ALA A 56 -24.52 -10.65 14.02
N VAL A 57 -23.59 -11.43 13.48
CA VAL A 57 -22.16 -11.36 13.85
C VAL A 57 -21.39 -10.48 12.90
N ASP A 58 -21.77 -10.48 11.62
CA ASP A 58 -21.23 -9.56 10.62
C ASP A 58 -22.32 -9.16 9.61
N VAL A 59 -22.25 -7.92 9.14
CA VAL A 59 -23.23 -7.35 8.21
C VAL A 59 -22.49 -6.61 7.09
N SER A 60 -23.04 -6.67 5.88
CA SER A 60 -22.59 -5.90 4.71
C SER A 60 -23.80 -5.46 3.89
N GLY A 61 -23.61 -4.57 2.92
CA GLY A 61 -24.67 -4.16 2.01
C GLY A 61 -25.29 -5.29 1.15
N GLY A 62 -24.69 -6.47 1.13
CA GLY A 62 -25.17 -7.63 0.36
C GLY A 62 -25.72 -8.78 1.21
N GLY A 63 -25.63 -8.74 2.54
CA GLY A 63 -26.08 -9.82 3.41
C GLY A 63 -25.49 -9.78 4.82
N LEU A 64 -25.90 -10.71 5.66
CA LEU A 64 -25.43 -10.82 7.04
C LEU A 64 -25.16 -12.29 7.44
N ARG A 65 -24.39 -12.47 8.51
CA ARG A 65 -24.22 -13.74 9.21
C ARG A 65 -25.03 -13.74 10.48
N LEU A 66 -25.96 -14.71 10.61
CA LEU A 66 -26.86 -14.85 11.74
C LEU A 66 -26.50 -16.10 12.55
N ASP A 67 -26.27 -15.93 13.84
CA ASP A 67 -26.17 -17.03 14.80
C ASP A 67 -27.55 -17.22 15.48
N SER A 68 -28.14 -18.40 15.39
CA SER A 68 -29.48 -18.68 15.90
C SER A 68 -29.63 -20.13 16.39
N ARG A 69 -30.56 -20.34 17.29
CA ARG A 69 -30.96 -21.69 17.76
C ARG A 69 -32.14 -22.28 17.02
N ASN A 70 -32.75 -21.51 16.15
CA ASN A 70 -33.88 -21.95 15.34
C ASN A 70 -33.40 -22.44 13.96
N GLU A 71 -34.02 -23.48 13.44
CA GLU A 71 -33.61 -24.09 12.19
C GLU A 71 -34.30 -23.45 10.98
N LEU A 72 -33.48 -23.01 10.00
CA LEU A 72 -33.89 -22.58 8.67
C LEU A 72 -33.23 -23.48 7.63
N ASP A 73 -33.87 -23.64 6.46
CA ASP A 73 -33.30 -24.42 5.37
C ASP A 73 -32.60 -23.52 4.35
N VAL A 74 -31.57 -24.05 3.70
CA VAL A 74 -30.88 -23.35 2.59
C VAL A 74 -31.84 -23.18 1.44
N GLY A 75 -31.94 -21.96 0.90
CA GLY A 75 -32.92 -21.60 -0.11
C GLY A 75 -34.24 -21.04 0.45
N ASP A 76 -34.48 -21.12 1.79
CA ASP A 76 -35.64 -20.44 2.39
C ASP A 76 -35.57 -18.95 2.10
N ARG A 77 -36.67 -18.38 1.58
CA ARG A 77 -36.85 -16.93 1.37
C ARG A 77 -37.75 -16.36 2.43
N GLY A 78 -37.59 -15.08 2.72
CA GLY A 78 -38.39 -14.43 3.73
C GLY A 78 -37.93 -13.00 4.00
N THR A 79 -38.25 -12.48 5.18
CA THR A 79 -37.89 -11.13 5.60
C THR A 79 -37.08 -11.18 6.91
N ALA A 80 -35.94 -10.52 6.93
CA ALA A 80 -35.17 -10.25 8.13
C ALA A 80 -35.56 -8.89 8.69
N GLN A 81 -35.85 -8.84 9.98
CA GLN A 81 -36.03 -7.61 10.74
C GLN A 81 -34.73 -7.38 11.52
N ILE A 82 -33.98 -6.35 11.15
CA ILE A 82 -32.69 -6.00 11.70
C ILE A 82 -32.89 -4.76 12.58
N ARG A 83 -32.62 -4.88 13.88
CA ARG A 83 -32.71 -3.76 14.80
C ARG A 83 -31.36 -3.04 14.86
N VAL A 84 -31.31 -1.82 14.35
CA VAL A 84 -30.09 -1.00 14.33
C VAL A 84 -30.04 -0.02 15.51
N GLY A 85 -28.86 0.49 15.84
CA GLY A 85 -28.55 1.21 17.08
C GLY A 85 -29.47 2.37 17.50
N SER A 86 -30.13 3.03 16.54
CA SER A 86 -31.13 4.10 16.80
C SER A 86 -32.49 3.59 17.30
N GLY A 87 -32.66 2.27 17.47
CA GLY A 87 -33.95 1.64 17.77
C GLY A 87 -34.85 1.44 16.55
N GLU A 88 -34.43 1.86 15.39
CA GLU A 88 -35.11 1.63 14.12
C GLU A 88 -34.99 0.17 13.69
N THR A 89 -36.08 -0.37 13.14
CA THR A 89 -36.11 -1.77 12.67
C THR A 89 -36.24 -1.77 11.15
N LEU A 90 -35.17 -2.19 10.48
CA LEU A 90 -35.15 -2.37 9.03
C LEU A 90 -35.79 -3.73 8.68
N ARG A 91 -36.58 -3.75 7.61
CA ARG A 91 -37.18 -4.97 7.05
C ARG A 91 -36.57 -5.26 5.70
N VAL A 92 -35.76 -6.30 5.64
CA VAL A 92 -34.96 -6.61 4.43
C VAL A 92 -35.33 -7.99 3.90
N PRO A 93 -35.69 -8.13 2.63
CA PRO A 93 -35.90 -9.42 1.99
C PRO A 93 -34.60 -10.23 1.94
N ILE A 94 -34.68 -11.50 2.33
CA ILE A 94 -33.49 -12.38 2.43
C ILE A 94 -33.73 -13.75 1.77
N GLU A 95 -32.63 -14.39 1.41
CA GLU A 95 -32.54 -15.81 1.09
C GLU A 95 -31.44 -16.45 1.95
N VAL A 96 -31.71 -17.62 2.49
CA VAL A 96 -30.72 -18.41 3.24
C VAL A 96 -29.74 -19.03 2.25
N ALA A 97 -28.55 -18.42 2.13
CA ALA A 97 -27.54 -18.85 1.18
C ALA A 97 -26.78 -20.11 1.61
N TRP A 98 -26.52 -20.23 2.90
CA TRP A 98 -25.87 -21.41 3.50
C TRP A 98 -26.18 -21.54 4.99
N ARG A 99 -26.01 -22.75 5.50
CA ARG A 99 -26.22 -23.12 6.90
C ARG A 99 -25.05 -23.97 7.40
N ASN A 100 -24.60 -23.75 8.62
CA ASN A 100 -23.65 -24.61 9.31
C ASN A 100 -24.14 -24.86 10.74
N GLN A 101 -24.08 -26.09 11.23
CA GLN A 101 -24.43 -26.44 12.60
C GLN A 101 -23.15 -26.49 13.43
N VAL A 102 -23.09 -25.71 14.52
CA VAL A 102 -21.87 -25.53 15.32
C VAL A 102 -21.81 -26.45 16.51
N ASP A 103 -22.85 -26.52 17.37
CA ASP A 103 -22.90 -27.43 18.52
C ASP A 103 -24.35 -27.85 18.80
N GLY A 104 -24.73 -29.07 18.48
CA GLY A 104 -25.99 -29.73 18.86
C GLY A 104 -27.33 -28.99 18.71
N ALA A 105 -27.37 -27.70 18.93
CA ALA A 105 -28.57 -26.86 18.90
C ALA A 105 -28.31 -25.42 18.37
N GLU A 106 -27.10 -25.11 17.96
CA GLU A 106 -26.77 -23.77 17.43
C GLU A 106 -26.41 -23.85 15.95
N PHE A 107 -27.01 -22.94 15.16
CA PHE A 107 -26.82 -22.84 13.71
C PHE A 107 -26.24 -21.48 13.36
N VAL A 108 -25.35 -21.47 12.37
CA VAL A 108 -24.82 -20.26 11.76
C VAL A 108 -25.31 -20.19 10.31
N TYR A 109 -25.92 -19.08 9.96
CA TYR A 109 -26.50 -18.85 8.64
C TYR A 109 -25.77 -17.73 7.91
N GLY A 110 -25.58 -17.90 6.60
CA GLY A 110 -25.34 -16.79 5.68
C GLY A 110 -26.63 -16.39 5.02
N LEU A 111 -27.11 -15.18 5.31
CA LEU A 111 -28.30 -14.62 4.70
C LEU A 111 -27.87 -13.62 3.63
N THR A 112 -28.40 -13.77 2.41
CA THR A 112 -28.19 -12.83 1.31
C THR A 112 -29.42 -11.93 1.17
N PHE A 113 -29.22 -10.64 1.03
CA PHE A 113 -30.31 -9.70 0.73
C PHE A 113 -30.70 -9.86 -0.74
N THR A 114 -31.96 -10.19 -1.02
CA THR A 114 -32.43 -10.54 -2.36
C THR A 114 -32.95 -9.32 -3.13
N ASP A 115 -33.77 -8.51 -2.52
CA ASP A 115 -34.47 -7.41 -3.20
C ASP A 115 -34.55 -6.16 -2.27
N ILE A 116 -33.38 -5.77 -1.74
CA ILE A 116 -33.30 -4.59 -0.88
C ILE A 116 -33.40 -3.35 -1.74
N ASN A 117 -34.40 -2.51 -1.49
CA ASN A 117 -34.50 -1.22 -2.16
C ASN A 117 -33.37 -0.27 -1.71
N ALA A 118 -33.10 0.77 -2.49
CA ALA A 118 -32.01 1.69 -2.24
C ALA A 118 -32.15 2.39 -0.87
N SER A 119 -33.38 2.74 -0.45
CA SER A 119 -33.63 3.40 0.83
C SER A 119 -33.22 2.52 2.03
N ASP A 120 -33.65 1.24 2.04
CA ASP A 120 -33.33 0.31 3.11
C ASP A 120 -31.84 -0.07 3.10
N ARG A 121 -31.21 -0.15 1.92
CA ARG A 121 -29.78 -0.36 1.77
C ARG A 121 -28.98 0.82 2.31
N PHE A 122 -29.41 2.06 2.01
CA PHE A 122 -28.80 3.27 2.55
C PHE A 122 -28.93 3.30 4.08
N ALA A 123 -30.12 3.06 4.62
CA ALA A 123 -30.34 3.03 6.07
C ALA A 123 -29.46 1.95 6.76
N LEU A 124 -29.30 0.79 6.14
CA LEU A 124 -28.45 -0.29 6.66
C LEU A 124 -26.98 0.11 6.64
N LEU A 125 -26.47 0.67 5.55
CA LEU A 125 -25.08 1.11 5.44
C LEU A 125 -24.81 2.31 6.35
N GLU A 126 -25.73 3.25 6.47
CA GLU A 126 -25.65 4.36 7.42
C GLU A 126 -25.55 3.84 8.87
N ALA A 127 -26.39 2.89 9.24
CA ALA A 127 -26.32 2.24 10.56
C ALA A 127 -25.01 1.48 10.83
N ILE A 128 -24.39 0.94 9.76
CA ILE A 128 -23.10 0.22 9.86
C ILE A 128 -21.91 1.18 9.97
N TYR A 129 -21.97 2.35 9.32
CA TYR A 129 -20.83 3.24 9.10
C TYR A 129 -20.98 4.65 9.67
N ALA A 130 -22.16 5.07 10.15
CA ALA A 130 -22.34 6.38 10.78
C ALA A 130 -21.61 6.45 12.13
N PRO A 131 -20.95 7.58 12.47
CA PRO A 131 -20.42 7.79 13.81
C PRO A 131 -21.60 7.92 14.79
N GLU A 132 -21.53 7.22 15.91
CA GLU A 132 -22.52 7.29 16.99
C GLU A 132 -22.54 8.70 17.61
N HIS A 133 -23.68 9.36 17.52
CA HIS A 133 -24.02 10.40 18.47
C HIS A 133 -24.70 9.73 19.68
N GLY A 134 -23.90 9.47 20.71
CA GLY A 134 -24.37 9.13 22.06
C GLY A 134 -24.79 7.68 22.30
N SER A 135 -23.93 6.99 22.97
CA SER A 135 -24.13 5.79 23.83
C SER A 135 -24.52 4.46 23.19
N THR A 136 -23.65 3.51 23.47
CA THR A 136 -23.81 2.06 23.59
C THR A 136 -23.72 1.22 22.31
N GLY A 137 -22.58 0.56 22.13
CA GLY A 137 -22.55 -0.71 21.46
C GLY A 137 -21.47 -1.03 20.46
N PHE A 138 -20.52 -0.15 20.17
CA PHE A 138 -19.40 -0.49 19.31
C PHE A 138 -18.10 -0.50 20.11
N VAL A 139 -17.58 -1.68 20.39
CA VAL A 139 -16.25 -1.85 20.99
C VAL A 139 -15.33 -2.35 19.88
N ASP A 140 -14.47 -1.48 19.38
CA ASP A 140 -13.24 -1.90 18.71
C ASP A 140 -12.30 -2.45 19.78
N ALA A 141 -12.11 -3.75 19.82
CA ALA A 141 -11.33 -4.44 20.85
C ALA A 141 -9.81 -4.28 20.68
N ALA A 142 -9.31 -3.12 20.23
CA ALA A 142 -7.87 -2.91 20.03
C ALA A 142 -7.39 -1.45 20.12
N ALA A 143 -8.15 -0.52 20.73
CA ALA A 143 -7.65 0.85 20.92
C ALA A 143 -7.82 1.27 22.39
N GLY A 144 -6.73 1.72 23.02
CA GLY A 144 -6.73 2.29 24.36
C GLY A 144 -7.45 3.65 24.38
N PRO A 145 -7.99 4.06 25.51
CA PRO A 145 -8.87 5.22 25.59
C PRO A 145 -8.02 6.48 25.65
N ASP A 146 -7.79 7.30 24.72
CA ASP A 146 -7.43 8.73 24.88
C ASP A 146 -6.81 9.46 23.68
N GLU A 147 -6.69 8.84 22.47
CA GLU A 147 -6.11 9.56 21.31
C GLU A 147 -6.95 9.60 20.01
N GLU A 148 -8.13 8.99 19.94
CA GLU A 148 -8.84 8.73 18.69
C GLU A 148 -9.93 9.74 18.27
N VAL A 149 -10.24 10.76 19.03
CA VAL A 149 -11.39 11.64 18.73
C VAL A 149 -11.08 12.73 17.70
N GLN A 150 -9.82 12.94 17.29
CA GLN A 150 -9.44 14.14 16.53
C GLN A 150 -9.19 13.99 15.03
N LYS A 151 -9.36 12.81 14.37
CA LYS A 151 -9.03 12.66 12.92
C LYS A 151 -10.07 11.93 12.05
N ALA A 152 -11.35 12.03 12.33
CA ALA A 152 -12.38 11.14 11.75
C ALA A 152 -12.97 11.56 10.39
N GLY A 153 -12.61 12.69 9.78
CA GLY A 153 -13.44 13.29 8.69
C GLY A 153 -13.14 12.85 7.26
N SER A 154 -11.90 12.50 6.90
CA SER A 154 -11.49 12.42 5.47
C SER A 154 -10.93 11.08 4.97
N GLU A 155 -10.87 10.04 5.78
CA GLU A 155 -10.32 8.74 5.36
C GLU A 155 -11.33 7.88 4.56
N PRO A 156 -10.95 7.26 3.41
CA PRO A 156 -11.86 6.42 2.59
C PRO A 156 -12.41 5.19 3.31
N THR A 157 -11.94 4.92 4.51
CA THR A 157 -12.40 3.83 5.38
C THR A 157 -13.07 4.35 6.65
N SER A 158 -13.12 5.67 6.87
CA SER A 158 -13.77 6.24 8.06
C SER A 158 -15.30 6.19 7.92
N PRO A 159 -16.04 6.00 9.02
CA PRO A 159 -17.49 6.09 9.01
C PRO A 159 -18.02 7.41 8.47
N ALA A 160 -17.34 8.52 8.76
CA ALA A 160 -17.70 9.85 8.28
C ALA A 160 -17.59 10.00 6.76
N TYR A 161 -16.56 9.40 6.15
CA TYR A 161 -16.38 9.39 4.69
C TYR A 161 -17.51 8.63 4.00
N TYR A 162 -17.88 7.45 4.49
CA TYR A 162 -19.00 6.68 3.96
C TYR A 162 -20.33 7.44 4.12
N ALA A 163 -20.58 8.01 5.31
CA ALA A 163 -21.78 8.78 5.57
C ALA A 163 -21.92 10.01 4.65
N TYR A 164 -20.83 10.69 4.35
CA TYR A 164 -20.80 11.81 3.40
C TYR A 164 -21.26 11.38 2.00
N TYR A 165 -20.64 10.35 1.41
CA TYR A 165 -21.02 9.92 0.07
C TYR A 165 -22.42 9.33 -0.01
N MET A 166 -22.86 8.69 1.05
CA MET A 166 -24.25 8.22 1.16
C MET A 166 -25.24 9.40 1.08
N ARG A 167 -25.01 10.47 1.86
CA ARG A 167 -25.85 11.67 1.83
C ARG A 167 -25.78 12.37 0.46
N LEU A 168 -24.59 12.48 -0.11
CA LEU A 168 -24.41 13.11 -1.43
C LEU A 168 -25.16 12.35 -2.52
N VAL A 169 -25.02 11.03 -2.61
CA VAL A 169 -25.69 10.20 -3.64
C VAL A 169 -27.20 10.21 -3.43
N ARG A 170 -27.69 10.14 -2.18
CA ARG A 170 -29.14 10.29 -1.87
C ARG A 170 -29.69 11.63 -2.36
N ARG A 171 -28.91 12.69 -2.24
CA ARG A 171 -29.30 14.01 -2.73
C ARG A 171 -29.34 14.07 -4.26
N ILE A 172 -28.36 13.47 -4.92
CA ILE A 172 -28.33 13.29 -6.39
C ILE A 172 -29.56 12.49 -6.84
N GLU A 173 -29.89 11.40 -6.17
CA GLU A 173 -31.06 10.56 -6.42
C GLU A 173 -32.36 11.37 -6.34
N GLN A 174 -32.53 12.18 -5.29
CA GLN A 174 -33.72 13.02 -5.10
C GLN A 174 -33.88 14.08 -6.20
N VAL A 175 -32.78 14.75 -6.61
CA VAL A 175 -32.81 15.83 -7.60
C VAL A 175 -33.01 15.26 -9.01
N LYS A 176 -32.33 14.18 -9.36
CA LYS A 176 -32.43 13.57 -10.71
C LYS A 176 -33.46 12.46 -10.81
N LYS A 177 -34.10 12.07 -9.70
CA LYS A 177 -35.05 10.94 -9.65
C LYS A 177 -34.45 9.66 -10.25
N LEU A 178 -33.22 9.35 -9.82
CA LEU A 178 -32.48 8.19 -10.33
C LEU A 178 -33.18 6.87 -9.97
N ASP A 179 -32.96 5.87 -10.80
CA ASP A 179 -33.28 4.49 -10.43
C ASP A 179 -32.38 4.05 -9.26
N PRO A 180 -32.92 3.33 -8.27
CA PRO A 180 -32.14 2.80 -7.16
C PRO A 180 -30.88 2.03 -7.58
N SER A 181 -30.93 1.35 -8.73
CA SER A 181 -29.77 0.64 -9.27
C SER A 181 -28.62 1.56 -9.67
N ASP A 182 -28.89 2.76 -10.17
CA ASP A 182 -27.87 3.72 -10.56
C ASP A 182 -27.24 4.39 -9.33
N SER A 183 -28.02 4.68 -8.29
CA SER A 183 -27.52 5.15 -7.00
C SER A 183 -26.55 4.14 -6.38
N ASP A 184 -26.90 2.85 -6.40
CA ASP A 184 -26.04 1.77 -5.94
C ASP A 184 -24.75 1.66 -6.77
N ARG A 185 -24.83 1.82 -8.09
CA ARG A 185 -23.65 1.80 -8.98
C ARG A 185 -22.69 2.94 -8.66
N ILE A 186 -23.21 4.16 -8.44
CA ILE A 186 -22.41 5.32 -8.04
C ILE A 186 -21.71 5.04 -6.70
N LEU A 187 -22.46 4.61 -5.70
CA LEU A 187 -21.91 4.31 -4.38
C LEU A 187 -20.83 3.21 -4.44
N PHE A 188 -21.10 2.12 -5.13
CA PHE A 188 -20.14 1.04 -5.30
C PHE A 188 -18.86 1.51 -5.99
N ALA A 189 -18.97 2.21 -7.12
CA ALA A 189 -17.84 2.71 -7.87
C ALA A 189 -17.03 3.74 -7.04
N ARG A 190 -17.72 4.61 -6.29
CA ARG A 190 -17.03 5.59 -5.43
C ARG A 190 -16.37 4.97 -4.22
N LEU A 191 -17.11 4.17 -3.43
CA LEU A 191 -16.64 3.69 -2.12
C LEU A 191 -15.69 2.49 -2.24
N MET A 192 -15.88 1.62 -3.24
CA MET A 192 -15.10 0.40 -3.40
C MET A 192 -13.99 0.50 -4.43
N GLN A 193 -14.17 1.30 -5.49
CA GLN A 193 -13.20 1.47 -6.57
C GLN A 193 -12.44 2.80 -6.49
N GLY A 194 -12.88 3.73 -5.62
CA GLY A 194 -12.24 5.04 -5.44
C GLY A 194 -12.46 6.01 -6.62
N ARG A 195 -13.45 5.74 -7.51
CA ARG A 195 -13.68 6.54 -8.72
C ARG A 195 -14.25 7.92 -8.40
N PRO A 196 -13.81 8.99 -9.09
CA PRO A 196 -14.32 10.34 -8.87
C PRO A 196 -15.83 10.45 -9.19
N ILE A 197 -16.60 11.14 -8.33
CA ILE A 197 -18.04 11.35 -8.54
C ILE A 197 -18.32 12.05 -9.87
N ARG A 198 -17.51 13.03 -10.27
CA ARG A 198 -17.66 13.78 -11.52
C ARG A 198 -17.62 12.87 -12.76
N GLU A 199 -16.69 11.91 -12.77
CA GLU A 199 -16.58 10.94 -13.85
C GLU A 199 -17.80 10.00 -13.89
N LEU A 200 -18.23 9.53 -12.72
CA LEU A 200 -19.38 8.63 -12.60
C LEU A 200 -20.69 9.27 -13.08
N LEU A 201 -20.91 10.53 -12.74
CA LEU A 201 -22.10 11.27 -13.18
C LEU A 201 -22.18 11.41 -14.71
N THR A 202 -21.03 11.58 -15.36
CA THR A 202 -20.94 11.71 -16.82
C THR A 202 -21.03 10.36 -17.53
N GLU A 203 -20.34 9.34 -16.99
CA GLU A 203 -20.27 8.00 -17.60
C GLU A 203 -21.61 7.25 -17.52
N LEU A 204 -22.37 7.48 -16.44
CA LEU A 204 -23.71 6.94 -16.27
C LEU A 204 -24.79 7.81 -16.96
N GLU A 205 -24.39 8.80 -17.75
CA GLU A 205 -25.27 9.71 -18.50
C GLU A 205 -26.29 10.45 -17.61
N ILE A 206 -26.00 10.61 -16.31
CA ILE A 206 -26.86 11.31 -15.35
C ILE A 206 -26.80 12.82 -15.58
N VAL A 207 -25.63 13.32 -15.98
CA VAL A 207 -25.35 14.73 -16.25
C VAL A 207 -24.45 14.86 -17.47
N GLU A 208 -24.74 15.81 -18.36
CA GLU A 208 -23.89 16.13 -19.51
C GLU A 208 -22.52 16.67 -19.05
N ARG A 209 -21.45 16.32 -19.77
CA ARG A 209 -20.08 16.63 -19.39
C ARG A 209 -19.79 18.12 -19.12
N GLY A 210 -20.50 19.03 -19.79
CA GLY A 210 -20.33 20.47 -19.64
C GLY A 210 -21.13 21.10 -18.48
N THR A 211 -22.09 20.37 -17.88
CA THR A 211 -23.03 20.90 -16.89
C THR A 211 -22.86 20.29 -15.49
N VAL A 212 -21.80 19.48 -15.27
CA VAL A 212 -21.57 18.80 -13.99
C VAL A 212 -21.37 19.78 -12.84
N GLU A 213 -20.64 20.86 -13.05
CA GLU A 213 -20.37 21.88 -12.02
C GLU A 213 -21.66 22.65 -11.64
N GLU A 214 -22.47 23.03 -12.64
CA GLU A 214 -23.75 23.67 -12.43
C GLU A 214 -24.70 22.75 -11.66
N PHE A 215 -24.80 21.48 -12.08
CA PHE A 215 -25.60 20.49 -11.38
C PHE A 215 -25.18 20.29 -9.93
N LEU A 216 -23.86 20.19 -9.66
CA LEU A 216 -23.34 20.04 -8.29
C LEU A 216 -23.72 21.27 -7.43
N GLY A 217 -23.69 22.47 -7.99
CA GLY A 217 -24.16 23.70 -7.33
C GLY A 217 -25.66 23.68 -7.00
N GLU A 218 -26.48 23.13 -7.89
CA GLU A 218 -27.92 22.99 -7.68
C GLU A 218 -28.28 22.07 -6.49
N LEU A 219 -27.44 21.06 -6.20
CA LEU A 219 -27.69 20.12 -5.10
C LEU A 219 -27.84 20.81 -3.74
N TYR A 220 -27.07 21.85 -3.48
CA TYR A 220 -27.10 22.58 -2.21
C TYR A 220 -27.62 24.02 -2.36
N LYS A 221 -27.98 24.46 -3.57
CA LYS A 221 -28.31 25.85 -3.88
C LYS A 221 -27.19 26.83 -3.50
N VAL A 222 -25.96 26.37 -3.62
CA VAL A 222 -24.71 27.10 -3.34
C VAL A 222 -23.80 26.90 -4.54
N PRO A 223 -23.17 27.96 -5.08
CA PRO A 223 -22.30 27.82 -6.24
C PRO A 223 -21.19 26.76 -5.97
N PHE A 224 -20.98 25.88 -6.95
CA PHE A 224 -19.92 24.89 -6.89
C PHE A 224 -18.57 25.51 -7.25
N ILE A 225 -17.50 25.06 -6.59
CA ILE A 225 -16.12 25.44 -6.93
C ILE A 225 -15.26 24.18 -7.11
N ASP A 226 -14.53 24.15 -8.23
CA ASP A 226 -13.54 23.11 -8.52
C ASP A 226 -12.19 23.52 -7.93
N LEU A 227 -11.82 22.97 -6.75
CA LEU A 227 -10.58 23.30 -6.06
C LEU A 227 -9.32 22.73 -6.72
N VAL A 228 -9.47 21.87 -7.73
CA VAL A 228 -8.35 21.41 -8.56
C VAL A 228 -7.94 22.50 -9.54
N ARG A 229 -8.94 23.22 -10.11
CA ARG A 229 -8.73 24.32 -11.06
C ARG A 229 -8.54 25.67 -10.37
N HIS A 230 -9.27 25.91 -9.28
CA HIS A 230 -9.22 27.16 -8.50
C HIS A 230 -8.51 26.89 -7.17
N ARG A 231 -7.20 26.99 -7.19
CA ARG A 231 -6.40 26.81 -5.97
C ARG A 231 -6.66 27.98 -5.01
N PRO A 232 -6.83 27.67 -3.71
CA PRO A 232 -6.96 28.74 -2.69
C PRO A 232 -5.76 29.68 -2.69
N GLU A 233 -6.02 31.00 -2.72
CA GLU A 233 -4.98 32.05 -2.76
C GLU A 233 -4.74 32.70 -1.38
N ILE A 234 -5.30 32.15 -0.31
CA ILE A 234 -5.18 32.71 1.03
C ILE A 234 -3.80 32.49 1.60
N THR A 235 -3.17 33.59 2.03
CA THR A 235 -1.91 33.60 2.75
C THR A 235 -2.06 33.60 4.28
N ASP A 236 -3.26 33.93 4.79
CA ASP A 236 -3.57 33.99 6.23
C ASP A 236 -4.36 32.74 6.65
N VAL A 237 -3.64 31.69 6.97
CA VAL A 237 -4.19 30.39 7.40
C VAL A 237 -4.83 30.42 8.80
N ASP A 238 -4.58 31.46 9.60
CA ASP A 238 -5.10 31.58 10.97
C ASP A 238 -6.60 31.94 10.99
N VAL A 239 -7.15 32.37 9.87
CA VAL A 239 -8.58 32.69 9.75
C VAL A 239 -9.48 31.49 10.01
N ILE A 240 -9.11 30.32 9.44
CA ILE A 240 -9.73 29.02 9.73
C ILE A 240 -8.61 28.10 10.18
N PRO A 241 -8.48 27.72 11.45
CA PRO A 241 -7.42 26.82 11.92
C PRO A 241 -7.55 25.42 11.32
N GLU A 242 -6.42 24.73 11.17
CA GLU A 242 -6.36 23.38 10.59
C GLU A 242 -7.35 22.39 11.23
N ASN A 243 -7.45 22.39 12.56
CA ASN A 243 -8.37 21.51 13.27
C ASN A 243 -9.85 21.74 12.88
N LEU A 244 -10.25 22.99 12.65
CA LEU A 244 -11.59 23.31 12.17
C LEU A 244 -11.75 22.87 10.71
N ALA A 245 -10.76 23.13 9.86
CA ALA A 245 -10.75 22.74 8.47
C ALA A 245 -10.90 21.23 8.29
N VAL A 246 -10.11 20.44 9.03
CA VAL A 246 -10.08 18.96 8.97
C VAL A 246 -11.38 18.37 9.53
N ASN A 247 -11.81 18.80 10.72
CA ASN A 247 -12.95 18.19 11.41
C ASN A 247 -14.28 18.48 10.70
N HIS A 248 -14.39 19.64 10.04
CA HIS A 248 -15.64 20.10 9.42
C HIS A 248 -15.57 20.17 7.89
N SER A 249 -14.47 19.72 7.29
CA SER A 249 -14.27 19.72 5.83
C SER A 249 -14.59 21.08 5.20
N VAL A 250 -13.91 22.12 5.68
CA VAL A 250 -14.09 23.52 5.28
C VAL A 250 -12.73 24.17 5.03
N VAL A 251 -12.62 24.95 3.94
CA VAL A 251 -11.40 25.66 3.60
C VAL A 251 -11.66 27.09 3.18
N PRO A 252 -10.81 28.07 3.57
CA PRO A 252 -10.84 29.42 3.04
C PRO A 252 -10.31 29.40 1.61
N ILE A 253 -10.92 30.13 0.69
CA ILE A 253 -10.53 30.20 -0.73
C ILE A 253 -9.81 31.52 -1.03
N GLU A 254 -10.50 32.62 -0.82
CA GLU A 254 -10.01 33.97 -1.07
C GLU A 254 -10.71 34.96 -0.16
N ARG A 255 -10.10 36.12 0.04
CA ARG A 255 -10.71 37.25 0.74
C ARG A 255 -10.98 38.34 -0.28
N THR A 256 -12.27 38.60 -0.53
CA THR A 256 -12.70 39.76 -1.31
C THR A 256 -12.84 40.98 -0.41
N ASP A 257 -13.06 42.17 -0.99
CA ASP A 257 -13.27 43.41 -0.23
C ASP A 257 -14.52 43.30 0.68
N ASP A 258 -15.53 42.50 0.28
CA ASP A 258 -16.78 42.39 0.98
C ASP A 258 -16.94 41.15 1.87
N ALA A 259 -16.26 40.04 1.60
CA ALA A 259 -16.44 38.77 2.29
C ALA A 259 -15.23 37.82 2.23
N LEU A 260 -15.21 36.85 3.15
CA LEU A 260 -14.35 35.67 3.03
C LEU A 260 -15.11 34.58 2.25
N VAL A 261 -14.56 34.15 1.12
CA VAL A 261 -15.09 33.00 0.35
C VAL A 261 -14.57 31.70 0.98
N VAL A 262 -15.50 30.80 1.31
CA VAL A 262 -15.22 29.56 2.00
C VAL A 262 -15.84 28.38 1.27
N ALA A 263 -15.08 27.33 0.99
CA ALA A 263 -15.63 26.10 0.42
C ALA A 263 -15.88 25.05 1.52
N MET A 264 -17.02 24.36 1.41
CA MET A 264 -17.46 23.33 2.35
C MET A 264 -17.91 22.08 1.60
N ALA A 265 -17.66 20.90 2.20
CA ALA A 265 -18.16 19.63 1.68
C ALA A 265 -19.67 19.46 1.90
N ASP A 266 -20.21 19.99 2.98
CA ASP A 266 -21.63 19.95 3.30
C ASP A 266 -22.15 21.35 3.67
N PRO A 267 -22.61 22.14 2.69
CA PRO A 267 -23.19 23.46 2.94
C PRO A 267 -24.52 23.44 3.70
N SER A 268 -25.06 22.29 4.07
CA SER A 268 -26.24 22.16 4.93
C SER A 268 -25.89 22.08 6.43
N ASP A 269 -24.61 22.00 6.79
CA ASP A 269 -24.15 22.01 8.18
C ASP A 269 -24.12 23.43 8.74
N LEU A 270 -25.23 23.85 9.30
CA LEU A 270 -25.41 25.17 9.88
C LEU A 270 -24.51 25.44 11.07
N LEU A 271 -24.15 24.41 11.85
CA LEU A 271 -23.26 24.55 13.00
C LEU A 271 -21.85 24.94 12.55
N THR A 272 -21.33 24.29 11.53
CA THR A 272 -20.04 24.64 10.94
C THR A 272 -20.06 26.04 10.34
N ILE A 273 -21.14 26.43 9.64
CA ILE A 273 -21.28 27.77 9.09
C ILE A 273 -21.24 28.84 10.19
N ASP A 274 -21.93 28.62 11.29
CA ASP A 274 -21.95 29.55 12.42
C ASP A 274 -20.58 29.61 13.13
N MET A 275 -19.88 28.48 13.28
CA MET A 275 -18.51 28.47 13.80
C MET A 275 -17.54 29.28 12.93
N VAL A 276 -17.62 29.13 11.61
CA VAL A 276 -16.80 29.89 10.65
C VAL A 276 -17.13 31.37 10.74
N ARG A 277 -18.41 31.77 10.70
CA ARG A 277 -18.85 33.18 10.81
C ARG A 277 -18.37 33.85 12.09
N ASN A 278 -18.53 33.16 13.21
CA ASN A 278 -18.09 33.68 14.51
C ASN A 278 -16.58 33.88 14.57
N ARG A 279 -15.82 33.02 13.88
CA ARG A 279 -14.36 33.12 13.84
C ARG A 279 -13.88 34.25 12.92
N VAL A 280 -14.45 34.35 11.75
CA VAL A 280 -14.09 35.35 10.71
C VAL A 280 -14.46 36.78 11.13
N LYS A 281 -15.47 36.95 12.00
CA LYS A 281 -16.02 38.25 12.44
C LYS A 281 -16.39 39.18 11.28
N GLY A 282 -16.86 38.59 10.17
CA GLY A 282 -17.26 39.32 8.96
C GLY A 282 -18.15 38.49 8.03
N PRO A 283 -18.58 39.06 6.90
CA PRO A 283 -19.36 38.33 5.93
C PRO A 283 -18.61 37.10 5.38
N VAL A 284 -19.36 35.99 5.21
CA VAL A 284 -18.83 34.73 4.67
C VAL A 284 -19.66 34.31 3.48
N GLU A 285 -19.06 34.16 2.33
CA GLU A 285 -19.66 33.63 1.12
C GLU A 285 -19.31 32.12 0.99
N LEU A 286 -20.37 31.30 0.85
CA LEU A 286 -20.19 29.84 0.81
C LEU A 286 -20.07 29.35 -0.63
N ARG A 287 -19.19 28.38 -0.83
CA ARG A 287 -19.06 27.55 -2.04
C ARG A 287 -19.19 26.08 -1.66
N PHE A 288 -19.77 25.30 -2.54
CA PHE A 288 -19.77 23.83 -2.40
C PHE A 288 -18.55 23.27 -3.13
N ALA A 289 -17.82 22.35 -2.50
CA ALA A 289 -16.77 21.56 -3.14
C ALA A 289 -16.83 20.10 -2.66
N LEU A 290 -16.33 19.17 -3.48
CA LEU A 290 -16.31 17.76 -3.13
C LEU A 290 -15.32 17.49 -1.98
N LEU A 291 -15.65 16.53 -1.13
CA LEU A 291 -14.82 16.19 0.04
C LEU A 291 -13.38 15.85 -0.31
N GLU A 292 -13.16 15.13 -1.43
CA GLU A 292 -11.82 14.82 -1.92
C GLU A 292 -11.02 16.06 -2.31
N ASP A 293 -11.66 17.04 -2.92
CA ASP A 293 -11.01 18.30 -3.33
C ASP A 293 -10.69 19.15 -2.11
N ILE A 294 -11.62 19.23 -1.14
CA ILE A 294 -11.38 19.93 0.13
C ILE A 294 -10.25 19.27 0.92
N SER A 295 -10.20 17.95 1.01
CA SER A 295 -9.09 17.26 1.69
C SER A 295 -7.74 17.59 1.06
N THR A 296 -7.69 17.63 -0.28
CA THR A 296 -6.49 18.02 -1.02
C THR A 296 -6.15 19.51 -0.80
N ALA A 297 -7.16 20.38 -0.75
CA ALA A 297 -6.96 21.81 -0.49
C ALA A 297 -6.46 22.06 0.95
N ILE A 298 -6.98 21.33 1.95
CA ILE A 298 -6.49 21.38 3.34
C ILE A 298 -5.01 21.00 3.37
N ASP A 299 -4.64 19.88 2.75
CA ASP A 299 -3.25 19.45 2.67
C ASP A 299 -2.37 20.54 2.02
N ASN A 300 -2.86 21.20 0.98
CA ASN A 300 -2.11 22.25 0.29
C ASN A 300 -2.03 23.56 1.08
N ILE A 301 -3.08 23.99 1.77
CA ILE A 301 -3.15 25.23 2.54
C ILE A 301 -2.34 25.14 3.84
N TYR A 302 -2.60 24.09 4.64
CA TYR A 302 -2.00 23.99 5.98
C TYR A 302 -0.68 23.25 5.97
N HIS A 303 -0.45 22.46 4.94
CA HIS A 303 0.75 21.63 4.81
C HIS A 303 1.53 21.88 3.51
N GLY A 304 0.99 22.63 2.60
CA GLY A 304 1.57 22.95 1.29
C GLY A 304 2.53 24.13 1.33
N ALA A 305 3.51 24.14 2.24
CA ALA A 305 4.69 24.92 1.98
C ALA A 305 5.37 24.33 0.73
N SER A 306 5.00 24.85 -0.44
CA SER A 306 5.72 24.58 -1.70
C SER A 306 7.19 24.88 -1.44
N LEU A 307 8.09 24.10 -2.06
CA LEU A 307 9.54 24.39 -2.01
C LEU A 307 9.85 25.85 -2.35
N HIS A 308 9.03 26.50 -3.17
CA HIS A 308 9.09 27.94 -3.51
C HIS A 308 8.78 28.88 -2.32
N SER A 309 7.86 28.50 -1.42
CA SER A 309 7.58 29.30 -0.22
C SER A 309 8.71 29.16 0.82
N VAL A 310 9.37 28.00 0.83
CA VAL A 310 10.58 27.79 1.64
C VAL A 310 11.74 28.66 1.15
N ASP A 311 11.89 28.86 -0.16
CA ASP A 311 12.92 29.75 -0.72
C ASP A 311 12.73 31.19 -0.22
N LYS A 312 11.50 31.72 -0.25
CA LYS A 312 11.19 33.04 0.30
C LYS A 312 11.44 33.14 1.81
N LEU A 313 11.15 32.07 2.57
CA LEU A 313 11.44 31.99 3.99
C LEU A 313 12.95 31.95 4.27
N LEU A 314 13.72 31.24 3.46
CA LEU A 314 15.18 31.16 3.55
C LEU A 314 15.84 32.50 3.18
N GLU A 315 15.30 33.21 2.17
CA GLU A 315 15.74 34.57 1.79
C GLU A 315 15.45 35.61 2.88
N SER A 316 14.39 35.42 3.67
CA SER A 316 14.00 36.30 4.77
C SER A 316 14.78 36.08 6.09
N MET A 317 15.61 35.01 6.16
CA MET A 317 16.40 34.72 7.35
C MET A 317 17.55 35.77 7.54
N PRO A 318 17.75 36.31 8.74
CA PRO A 318 18.88 37.17 9.01
C PRO A 318 20.20 36.46 8.70
N GLY A 319 20.97 36.96 7.75
CA GLY A 319 22.26 36.40 7.34
C GLY A 319 22.32 35.85 5.93
N SER A 320 21.24 35.96 5.12
CA SER A 320 21.24 35.53 3.71
C SER A 320 22.12 36.42 2.80
N THR A 321 22.51 37.58 3.22
CA THR A 321 23.30 38.58 2.44
C THR A 321 24.67 38.95 3.00
N GLU A 322 25.00 38.52 4.21
CA GLU A 322 26.34 38.74 4.73
C GLU A 322 27.16 37.45 4.61
N SER A 323 28.27 37.52 3.87
CA SER A 323 29.32 36.52 3.86
C SER A 323 29.79 36.30 5.31
N PHE A 324 29.32 35.23 5.95
CA PHE A 324 30.00 34.73 7.14
C PHE A 324 31.39 34.29 6.67
N GLY A 325 32.36 35.20 6.91
CA GLY A 325 33.77 34.88 6.81
C GLY A 325 34.06 33.62 7.60
N GLU A 326 35.21 33.00 7.31
CA GLU A 326 35.82 31.88 8.04
C GLU A 326 35.92 32.18 9.54
N GLY A 327 34.78 32.23 10.23
CA GLY A 327 34.66 32.32 11.68
C GLY A 327 34.36 30.95 12.28
N PRO A 328 34.74 30.68 13.53
CA PRO A 328 34.51 29.40 14.17
C PRO A 328 33.01 29.08 14.09
N GLY A 329 32.69 27.89 13.53
CA GLY A 329 31.32 27.38 13.37
C GLY A 329 30.53 27.58 14.67
N ILE A 330 29.21 27.67 14.56
CA ILE A 330 28.29 27.77 15.70
C ILE A 330 28.63 26.64 16.68
N GLU A 331 29.50 26.94 17.66
CA GLU A 331 30.02 25.99 18.65
C GLU A 331 29.03 25.78 19.80
N ASP A 332 28.04 26.67 19.96
CA ASP A 332 27.07 26.61 21.04
C ASP A 332 25.89 25.72 20.69
N LEU A 333 25.82 24.61 21.38
CA LEU A 333 24.76 23.60 21.25
C LEU A 333 23.36 24.16 21.57
N GLU A 334 23.23 25.12 22.49
CA GLU A 334 21.93 25.73 22.80
C GLU A 334 21.46 26.63 21.66
N THR A 335 22.36 27.34 21.04
CA THR A 335 22.07 28.18 19.86
C THR A 335 21.64 27.30 18.68
N LEU A 336 22.31 26.17 18.41
CA LEU A 336 21.93 25.24 17.37
C LEU A 336 20.55 24.59 17.63
N ARG A 337 20.26 24.18 18.86
CA ARG A 337 18.95 23.70 19.24
C ARG A 337 17.87 24.76 18.98
N ARG A 338 18.08 25.98 19.42
CA ARG A 338 17.12 27.06 19.23
C ARG A 338 16.88 27.36 17.75
N ILE A 339 17.92 27.36 16.92
CA ILE A 339 17.79 27.59 15.47
C ILE A 339 17.10 26.39 14.79
N SER A 340 17.41 25.15 15.19
CA SER A 340 16.81 23.93 14.62
C SER A 340 15.31 23.86 14.87
N ASP A 341 14.78 24.49 15.89
CA ASP A 341 13.35 24.55 16.22
C ASP A 341 12.66 25.80 15.66
N THR A 342 13.38 26.64 14.87
CA THR A 342 12.76 27.79 14.20
C THR A 342 11.83 27.32 13.09
N ALA A 343 10.72 28.02 12.88
CA ALA A 343 9.72 27.69 11.88
C ALA A 343 10.29 27.44 10.47
N PRO A 344 11.26 28.24 9.94
CA PRO A 344 11.83 28.00 8.62
C PRO A 344 12.58 26.66 8.48
N ILE A 345 13.36 26.26 9.48
CA ILE A 345 14.12 24.99 9.45
C ILE A 345 13.16 23.79 9.58
N VAL A 346 12.18 23.87 10.46
CA VAL A 346 11.15 22.85 10.64
C VAL A 346 10.39 22.67 9.33
N THR A 347 9.90 23.76 8.74
CA THR A 347 9.16 23.76 7.47
C THR A 347 9.99 23.21 6.32
N LEU A 348 11.29 23.57 6.24
CA LEU A 348 12.19 23.03 5.21
C LEU A 348 12.32 21.51 5.31
N VAL A 349 12.61 20.99 6.50
CA VAL A 349 12.78 19.51 6.69
C VAL A 349 11.48 18.79 6.40
N GLU A 350 10.35 19.29 6.88
CA GLU A 350 9.03 18.70 6.59
C GLU A 350 8.69 18.76 5.11
N SER A 351 8.97 19.85 4.43
CA SER A 351 8.77 19.99 2.98
C SER A 351 9.60 18.97 2.20
N LEU A 352 10.89 18.80 2.55
CA LEU A 352 11.74 17.78 1.91
C LEU A 352 11.19 16.36 2.08
N LEU A 353 10.74 16.03 3.29
CA LEU A 353 10.14 14.71 3.56
C LEU A 353 8.84 14.50 2.78
N ARG A 354 7.99 15.50 2.69
CA ARG A 354 6.75 15.42 1.91
C ARG A 354 7.00 15.27 0.42
N THR A 355 7.81 16.17 -0.15
CA THR A 355 8.16 16.10 -1.57
C THR A 355 8.76 14.74 -1.91
N SER A 356 9.58 14.16 -1.03
CA SER A 356 10.14 12.85 -1.26
C SER A 356 9.08 11.74 -1.34
N VAL A 357 8.01 11.82 -0.55
CA VAL A 357 6.89 10.88 -0.62
C VAL A 357 6.05 11.11 -1.88
N GLU A 358 5.78 12.38 -2.24
CA GLU A 358 5.03 12.74 -3.45
C GLU A 358 5.73 12.26 -4.73
N ASP A 359 7.04 12.46 -4.78
CA ASP A 359 7.91 12.01 -5.88
C ASP A 359 8.24 10.51 -5.81
N ARG A 360 7.76 9.80 -4.78
CA ARG A 360 8.02 8.38 -4.53
C ARG A 360 9.49 8.04 -4.46
N ALA A 361 10.28 8.94 -3.84
CA ALA A 361 11.68 8.69 -3.60
C ALA A 361 11.86 7.51 -2.63
N SER A 362 12.83 6.67 -2.91
CA SER A 362 13.24 5.61 -1.97
C SER A 362 14.20 6.12 -0.91
N ASP A 363 15.05 7.11 -1.27
CA ASP A 363 16.05 7.68 -0.36
C ASP A 363 16.19 9.19 -0.63
N ILE A 364 16.44 9.95 0.45
CA ILE A 364 16.87 11.35 0.42
C ILE A 364 18.33 11.40 0.83
N HIS A 365 19.15 12.09 0.07
CA HIS A 365 20.55 12.34 0.40
C HIS A 365 20.77 13.85 0.59
N LEU A 366 21.31 14.22 1.73
CA LEU A 366 21.83 15.56 2.00
C LEU A 366 23.36 15.46 2.03
N GLU A 367 24.00 16.00 1.02
CA GLU A 367 25.42 15.80 0.76
C GLU A 367 26.18 17.13 0.79
N PRO A 368 27.05 17.34 1.82
CA PRO A 368 27.88 18.54 1.89
C PRO A 368 29.08 18.43 0.96
N TYR A 369 29.25 19.44 0.09
CA TYR A 369 30.41 19.64 -0.78
C TYR A 369 31.17 20.92 -0.39
N ALA A 370 32.30 21.16 -1.08
CA ALA A 370 33.14 22.35 -0.82
C ALA A 370 32.40 23.68 -1.00
N ASP A 371 31.48 23.77 -1.93
CA ASP A 371 30.76 24.97 -2.35
C ASP A 371 29.26 24.97 -2.03
N LYS A 372 28.64 23.80 -1.91
CA LYS A 372 27.19 23.65 -1.77
C LYS A 372 26.80 22.47 -0.88
N ILE A 373 25.54 22.44 -0.47
CA ILE A 373 24.88 21.27 0.07
C ILE A 373 23.90 20.77 -0.98
N ALA A 374 24.14 19.59 -1.54
CA ALA A 374 23.22 19.00 -2.52
C ALA A 374 22.14 18.16 -1.84
N VAL A 375 20.88 18.45 -2.17
CA VAL A 375 19.72 17.61 -1.82
C VAL A 375 19.40 16.75 -3.03
N ARG A 376 19.55 15.44 -2.88
CA ARG A 376 19.34 14.47 -3.97
C ARG A 376 18.31 13.44 -3.56
N PHE A 377 17.38 13.17 -4.46
CA PHE A 377 16.39 12.08 -4.29
C PHE A 377 16.76 10.90 -5.16
N ARG A 378 16.56 9.69 -4.63
CA ARG A 378 16.63 8.47 -5.42
C ARG A 378 15.23 8.16 -5.98
N LEU A 379 15.00 8.49 -7.24
CA LEU A 379 13.76 8.26 -7.97
C LEU A 379 13.95 7.07 -8.92
N ASP A 380 13.11 6.05 -8.77
CA ASP A 380 13.17 4.83 -9.57
C ASP A 380 14.58 4.23 -9.71
N GLY A 381 15.37 4.29 -8.60
CA GLY A 381 16.72 3.75 -8.49
C GLY A 381 17.84 4.71 -8.91
N VAL A 382 17.53 5.86 -9.50
CA VAL A 382 18.51 6.85 -9.98
C VAL A 382 18.54 8.05 -9.03
N LEU A 383 19.75 8.48 -8.62
CA LEU A 383 19.94 9.70 -7.84
C LEU A 383 19.82 10.92 -8.74
N ARG A 384 19.00 11.89 -8.31
CA ARG A 384 18.79 13.19 -8.98
C ARG A 384 18.96 14.31 -7.98
N GLU A 385 19.65 15.36 -8.39
CA GLU A 385 19.73 16.60 -7.61
C GLU A 385 18.39 17.34 -7.75
N LEU A 386 17.73 17.55 -6.60
CA LEU A 386 16.48 18.29 -6.53
C LEU A 386 16.74 19.78 -6.38
N ARG A 387 17.64 20.12 -5.45
CA ARG A 387 18.01 21.49 -5.12
C ARG A 387 19.33 21.55 -4.35
N THR A 388 19.83 22.76 -4.15
CA THR A 388 20.93 23.04 -3.25
C THR A 388 20.44 23.82 -2.03
N LEU A 389 21.12 23.64 -0.89
CA LEU A 389 20.88 24.42 0.32
C LEU A 389 22.09 25.29 0.63
N PRO A 390 21.89 26.50 1.22
CA PRO A 390 22.96 27.32 1.75
C PRO A 390 23.70 26.59 2.89
N LYS A 391 25.01 26.72 2.94
CA LYS A 391 25.86 26.07 3.95
C LYS A 391 25.57 26.51 5.37
N ASN A 392 25.24 27.80 5.55
CA ASN A 392 25.00 28.41 6.85
C ASN A 392 23.82 27.80 7.61
N ILE A 393 22.79 27.31 6.92
CA ILE A 393 21.62 26.67 7.54
C ILE A 393 21.80 25.17 7.75
N TYR A 394 22.78 24.55 7.09
CA TYR A 394 22.91 23.09 7.07
C TYR A 394 23.13 22.46 8.46
N PRO A 395 23.96 23.01 9.35
CA PRO A 395 24.10 22.48 10.71
C PRO A 395 22.76 22.40 11.48
N ALA A 396 21.89 23.41 11.28
CA ALA A 396 20.57 23.43 11.90
C ALA A 396 19.63 22.37 11.29
N VAL A 397 19.68 22.17 9.96
CA VAL A 397 18.94 21.11 9.28
C VAL A 397 19.35 19.73 9.78
N VAL A 398 20.67 19.46 9.90
CA VAL A 398 21.20 18.21 10.44
C VAL A 398 20.77 18.01 11.89
N SER A 399 20.86 19.04 12.71
CA SER A 399 20.43 18.99 14.12
C SER A 399 18.93 18.66 14.23
N ARG A 400 18.09 19.29 13.41
CA ARG A 400 16.64 19.00 13.35
C ARG A 400 16.36 17.54 13.00
N ILE A 401 17.02 17.02 11.96
CA ILE A 401 16.87 15.63 11.53
C ILE A 401 17.33 14.66 12.64
N LYS A 402 18.45 14.96 13.32
CA LYS A 402 18.93 14.14 14.44
C LYS A 402 17.95 14.14 15.62
N ILE A 403 17.40 15.30 15.99
CA ILE A 403 16.37 15.40 17.04
C ILE A 403 15.15 14.55 16.68
N MET A 404 14.62 14.70 15.48
CA MET A 404 13.45 13.94 15.00
C MET A 404 13.70 12.43 14.99
N SER A 405 14.92 12.00 14.70
CA SER A 405 15.32 10.59 14.61
C SER A 405 15.94 10.01 15.89
N ARG A 406 15.92 10.78 16.99
CA ARG A 406 16.45 10.38 18.30
C ARG A 406 17.95 10.11 18.31
N MET A 407 18.71 10.80 17.46
CA MET A 407 20.17 10.77 17.46
C MET A 407 20.73 11.87 18.37
N ASP A 408 21.98 11.70 18.79
CA ASP A 408 22.69 12.68 19.61
C ASP A 408 23.26 13.82 18.77
N ILE A 409 22.81 15.04 18.99
CA ILE A 409 23.29 16.26 18.28
C ILE A 409 24.69 16.69 18.70
N THR A 410 25.18 16.24 19.87
CA THR A 410 26.51 16.58 20.37
C THR A 410 27.61 15.79 19.67
N VAL A 411 27.24 14.60 19.15
CA VAL A 411 28.16 13.67 18.50
C VAL A 411 28.16 13.94 16.99
N ARG A 412 29.27 14.48 16.47
CA ARG A 412 29.43 14.86 15.05
C ARG A 412 30.54 14.12 14.30
N HIS A 413 31.38 13.39 15.02
CA HIS A 413 32.61 12.79 14.48
C HIS A 413 32.54 11.28 14.28
N VAL A 414 31.44 10.65 14.61
CA VAL A 414 31.20 9.22 14.41
C VAL A 414 29.86 9.01 13.73
N PRO A 415 29.70 7.93 12.94
CA PRO A 415 28.44 7.59 12.33
C PRO A 415 27.35 7.35 13.37
N GLN A 416 26.12 7.73 13.05
CA GLN A 416 24.94 7.47 13.86
C GLN A 416 23.81 6.97 12.98
N ASP A 417 23.01 6.07 13.51
CA ASP A 417 21.77 5.58 12.90
C ASP A 417 20.58 5.89 13.80
N GLY A 418 19.49 6.31 13.21
CA GLY A 418 18.25 6.62 13.90
C GLY A 418 17.04 6.33 13.05
N GLY A 419 15.85 6.51 13.62
CA GLY A 419 14.62 6.27 12.91
C GLY A 419 13.46 7.09 13.46
N MET A 420 12.50 7.35 12.60
CA MET A 420 11.24 7.99 12.96
C MET A 420 10.12 7.47 12.08
N SER A 421 8.88 7.62 12.52
CA SER A 421 7.71 7.33 11.69
C SER A 421 7.05 8.64 11.28
N MET A 422 6.58 8.71 10.04
CA MET A 422 5.75 9.81 9.56
C MET A 422 4.49 9.29 8.89
N ARG A 423 3.42 10.08 8.97
CA ARG A 423 2.18 9.82 8.25
C ARG A 423 1.97 10.91 7.21
N TYR A 424 1.72 10.51 5.97
CA TYR A 424 1.40 11.43 4.88
C TYR A 424 0.34 10.83 3.94
N LYS A 425 -0.72 11.59 3.62
CA LYS A 425 -1.83 11.18 2.73
C LYS A 425 -2.29 9.72 2.97
N ARG A 426 -2.61 9.36 4.23
CA ARG A 426 -3.12 8.04 4.65
C ARG A 426 -2.12 6.88 4.59
N LYS A 427 -0.86 7.17 4.30
CA LYS A 427 0.21 6.20 4.31
C LYS A 427 1.13 6.45 5.49
N GLU A 428 1.54 5.38 6.15
CA GLU A 428 2.56 5.44 7.18
C GLU A 428 3.90 5.03 6.59
N PHE A 429 4.91 5.84 6.88
CA PHE A 429 6.29 5.61 6.47
C PHE A 429 7.16 5.41 7.70
N ASP A 430 8.03 4.43 7.63
CA ASP A 430 9.14 4.27 8.55
C ASP A 430 10.39 4.84 7.89
N LEU A 431 11.00 5.83 8.54
CA LEU A 431 12.18 6.50 8.01
C LEU A 431 13.40 6.01 8.77
N ARG A 432 14.37 5.44 8.03
CA ARG A 432 15.68 5.06 8.58
C ARG A 432 16.68 6.10 8.18
N ILE A 433 17.33 6.71 9.16
CA ILE A 433 18.23 7.84 8.98
C ILE A 433 19.64 7.42 9.38
N SER A 434 20.60 7.65 8.50
CA SER A 434 22.02 7.46 8.79
C SER A 434 22.77 8.77 8.62
N SER A 435 23.57 9.14 9.62
CA SER A 435 24.49 10.28 9.60
C SER A 435 25.92 9.78 9.52
N LEU A 436 26.68 10.31 8.57
CA LEU A 436 28.09 9.97 8.35
C LEU A 436 28.95 11.24 8.32
N PRO A 437 29.95 11.39 9.18
CA PRO A 437 30.92 12.47 9.10
C PRO A 437 31.69 12.44 7.77
N THR A 438 31.75 13.60 7.08
CA THR A 438 32.54 13.79 5.87
C THR A 438 33.45 15.01 6.00
N LEU A 439 34.31 15.27 5.02
CA LEU A 439 35.25 16.39 5.02
C LEU A 439 34.55 17.74 5.16
N TYR A 440 33.35 17.91 4.56
CA TYR A 440 32.63 19.18 4.50
C TYR A 440 31.40 19.25 5.42
N GLY A 441 31.25 18.29 6.33
CA GLY A 441 30.13 18.18 7.26
C GLY A 441 29.54 16.80 7.32
N GLU A 442 28.44 16.61 8.05
CA GLU A 442 27.75 15.33 8.16
C GLU A 442 26.87 15.09 6.91
N LYS A 443 27.09 13.98 6.22
CA LYS A 443 26.19 13.48 5.19
C LYS A 443 25.01 12.80 5.86
N ILE A 444 23.79 13.11 5.46
CA ILE A 444 22.57 12.45 5.92
C ILE A 444 21.97 11.66 4.77
N VAL A 445 21.56 10.42 5.06
CA VAL A 445 20.74 9.59 4.16
C VAL A 445 19.49 9.18 4.91
N ILE A 446 18.32 9.44 4.32
CA ILE A 446 17.02 9.05 4.85
C ILE A 446 16.39 8.08 3.89
N ARG A 447 16.18 6.83 4.32
CA ARG A 447 15.45 5.81 3.57
C ARG A 447 13.99 5.81 3.95
N LEU A 448 13.09 5.85 2.96
CA LEU A 448 11.65 5.85 3.14
C LEU A 448 11.10 4.44 2.91
N LEU A 449 10.43 3.88 3.93
CA LEU A 449 9.79 2.57 3.86
C LEU A 449 8.30 2.72 4.16
N GLU A 450 7.43 2.39 3.21
CA GLU A 450 5.98 2.39 3.44
C GLU A 450 5.61 1.19 4.33
N LYS A 451 4.95 1.43 5.50
CA LYS A 451 4.68 0.37 6.50
C LYS A 451 3.71 -0.69 6.02
N ASN A 452 2.68 -0.30 5.29
CA ASN A 452 1.61 -1.18 4.85
C ASN A 452 1.43 -1.05 3.32
N PRO A 453 2.43 -1.47 2.50
CA PRO A 453 2.26 -1.44 1.07
C PRO A 453 1.14 -2.41 0.67
N VAL A 454 0.32 -1.99 -0.28
CA VAL A 454 -0.61 -2.93 -0.92
C VAL A 454 0.24 -3.88 -1.77
N PHE A 455 0.40 -5.11 -1.30
CA PHE A 455 1.12 -6.13 -2.05
C PHE A 455 0.38 -6.41 -3.35
N ARG A 456 1.11 -6.33 -4.44
CA ARG A 456 0.59 -6.60 -5.78
C ARG A 456 0.75 -8.08 -6.09
N SER A 457 -0.13 -8.61 -6.95
CA SER A 457 0.05 -9.96 -7.49
C SER A 457 1.33 -10.08 -8.31
N LEU A 458 1.82 -11.29 -8.54
CA LEU A 458 3.00 -11.53 -9.37
C LEU A 458 2.89 -10.88 -10.76
N ARG A 459 1.72 -10.91 -11.41
CA ARG A 459 1.49 -10.19 -12.67
C ARG A 459 1.66 -8.68 -12.53
N ALA A 460 1.17 -8.09 -11.45
CA ALA A 460 1.23 -6.64 -11.23
C ALA A 460 2.63 -6.10 -10.91
N ILE A 461 3.55 -6.97 -10.45
CA ILE A 461 4.96 -6.60 -10.22
C ILE A 461 5.85 -6.80 -11.47
N GLY A 462 5.29 -7.29 -12.57
CA GLY A 462 5.97 -7.37 -13.85
C GLY A 462 6.29 -8.78 -14.33
N PHE A 463 5.67 -9.85 -13.82
CA PHE A 463 5.80 -11.16 -14.45
C PHE A 463 5.14 -11.14 -15.83
N SER A 464 5.87 -11.59 -16.87
CA SER A 464 5.28 -11.90 -18.17
C SER A 464 4.32 -13.09 -18.02
N GLU A 465 3.34 -13.22 -18.91
CA GLU A 465 2.39 -14.34 -18.84
C GLU A 465 3.14 -15.70 -18.85
N ARG A 466 4.15 -15.80 -19.73
CA ARG A 466 5.03 -16.98 -19.78
C ARG A 466 5.72 -17.25 -18.45
N ASN A 467 6.35 -16.23 -17.85
CA ASN A 467 7.05 -16.38 -16.58
C ASN A 467 6.09 -16.72 -15.44
N TYR A 468 4.87 -16.16 -15.49
CA TYR A 468 3.82 -16.49 -14.53
C TYR A 468 3.37 -17.95 -14.64
N GLU A 469 3.12 -18.45 -15.86
CA GLU A 469 2.74 -19.84 -16.12
C GLU A 469 3.79 -20.86 -15.64
N ILE A 470 5.07 -20.52 -15.79
CA ILE A 470 6.18 -21.36 -15.29
C ILE A 470 6.26 -21.32 -13.76
N PHE A 471 6.10 -20.14 -13.17
CA PHE A 471 6.45 -19.90 -11.76
C PHE A 471 5.28 -20.17 -10.79
N SER A 472 4.05 -19.78 -11.11
CA SER A 472 2.89 -19.94 -10.23
C SER A 472 2.66 -21.39 -9.76
N PRO A 473 2.85 -22.44 -10.59
CA PRO A 473 2.77 -23.82 -10.13
C PRO A 473 3.85 -24.21 -9.11
N LEU A 474 5.03 -23.57 -9.16
CA LEU A 474 6.13 -23.86 -8.21
C LEU A 474 5.80 -23.32 -6.82
N VAL A 475 5.20 -22.14 -6.76
CA VAL A 475 4.80 -21.49 -5.49
C VAL A 475 3.70 -22.27 -4.76
N LYS A 476 2.91 -23.03 -5.49
CA LYS A 476 1.79 -23.85 -4.96
C LYS A 476 2.21 -25.29 -4.58
N ARG A 477 3.51 -25.61 -4.69
CA ARG A 477 4.00 -26.92 -4.25
C ARG A 477 3.96 -27.01 -2.72
N PRO A 478 3.61 -28.18 -2.16
CA PRO A 478 3.51 -28.33 -0.71
C PRO A 478 4.88 -28.30 -0.02
N TYR A 479 5.96 -28.63 -0.70
CA TYR A 479 7.33 -28.61 -0.16
C TYR A 479 8.35 -28.40 -1.26
N GLY A 480 9.54 -28.01 -0.85
CA GLY A 480 10.69 -27.71 -1.68
C GLY A 480 11.21 -26.31 -1.47
N MET A 481 12.23 -25.89 -2.21
CA MET A 481 12.89 -24.61 -2.05
C MET A 481 12.80 -23.78 -3.32
N ILE A 482 12.39 -22.51 -3.18
CA ILE A 482 12.40 -21.49 -4.24
C ILE A 482 13.38 -20.40 -3.84
N LEU A 483 14.29 -20.04 -4.73
CA LEU A 483 15.31 -19.01 -4.53
C LEU A 483 15.06 -17.82 -5.44
N CYS A 484 15.07 -16.61 -4.86
CA CYS A 484 15.04 -15.37 -5.62
C CYS A 484 16.42 -14.69 -5.54
N CYS A 485 17.03 -14.44 -6.68
CA CYS A 485 18.38 -13.88 -6.75
C CYS A 485 18.43 -12.56 -7.53
N GLY A 486 19.47 -11.79 -7.24
CA GLY A 486 19.72 -10.48 -7.83
C GLY A 486 20.45 -9.55 -6.88
N PRO A 487 20.94 -8.39 -7.34
CA PRO A 487 21.60 -7.41 -6.50
C PRO A 487 20.63 -6.77 -5.49
N THR A 488 21.20 -5.98 -4.58
CA THR A 488 20.39 -5.15 -3.68
C THR A 488 19.51 -4.20 -4.48
N GLY A 489 18.23 -4.06 -4.07
CA GLY A 489 17.27 -3.21 -4.75
C GLY A 489 16.67 -3.79 -6.04
N SER A 490 16.91 -5.07 -6.36
CA SER A 490 16.28 -5.73 -7.52
C SER A 490 14.81 -6.14 -7.29
N GLY A 491 14.26 -5.94 -6.09
CA GLY A 491 12.87 -6.24 -5.76
C GLY A 491 12.60 -7.66 -5.27
N LYS A 492 13.63 -8.41 -4.85
CA LYS A 492 13.52 -9.80 -4.38
C LYS A 492 12.48 -10.00 -3.28
N SER A 493 12.57 -9.19 -2.21
CA SER A 493 11.62 -9.25 -1.09
C SER A 493 10.19 -9.00 -1.57
N THR A 494 9.97 -7.99 -2.43
CA THR A 494 8.65 -7.69 -3.00
C THR A 494 8.06 -8.88 -3.75
N THR A 495 8.88 -9.59 -4.53
CA THR A 495 8.46 -10.79 -5.28
C THR A 495 8.11 -11.94 -4.34
N LEU A 496 8.96 -12.21 -3.34
CA LEU A 496 8.68 -13.28 -2.38
C LEU A 496 7.48 -12.95 -1.48
N PHE A 497 7.28 -11.69 -1.11
CA PHE A 497 6.04 -11.28 -0.44
C PHE A 497 4.80 -11.42 -1.33
N ALA A 498 4.91 -11.16 -2.64
CA ALA A 498 3.82 -11.44 -3.58
C ALA A 498 3.51 -12.95 -3.66
N CYS A 499 4.54 -13.83 -3.58
CA CYS A 499 4.36 -15.27 -3.45
C CYS A 499 3.63 -15.64 -2.14
N LEU A 500 4.08 -15.10 -1.00
CA LEU A 500 3.42 -15.34 0.29
C LEU A 500 1.96 -14.90 0.27
N GLN A 501 1.65 -13.77 -0.36
CA GLN A 501 0.28 -13.28 -0.52
C GLN A 501 -0.59 -14.22 -1.37
N GLU A 502 0.00 -14.85 -2.40
CA GLU A 502 -0.72 -15.77 -3.30
C GLU A 502 -1.10 -17.10 -2.60
N ILE A 503 -0.29 -17.52 -1.62
CA ILE A 503 -0.51 -18.77 -0.87
C ILE A 503 -1.12 -18.56 0.52
N ASN A 504 -1.22 -17.32 1.00
CA ASN A 504 -1.81 -17.00 2.30
C ASN A 504 -3.34 -17.01 2.21
N ASP A 505 -3.93 -18.17 2.41
CA ASP A 505 -5.38 -18.40 2.38
C ASP A 505 -6.01 -18.45 3.80
N GLY A 506 -5.18 -18.28 4.84
CA GLY A 506 -5.60 -18.36 6.24
C GLY A 506 -5.64 -19.77 6.81
N THR A 507 -5.35 -20.80 6.01
CA THR A 507 -5.26 -22.21 6.45
C THR A 507 -3.80 -22.69 6.56
N THR A 508 -2.88 -21.96 5.95
CA THR A 508 -1.46 -22.26 5.86
C THR A 508 -0.67 -21.54 6.96
N ASN A 509 0.14 -22.24 7.74
CA ASN A 509 1.04 -21.64 8.73
C ASN A 509 2.30 -21.08 8.05
N ILE A 510 2.30 -19.77 7.83
CA ILE A 510 3.41 -19.05 7.19
C ILE A 510 4.24 -18.34 8.25
N THR A 511 5.55 -18.60 8.26
CA THR A 511 6.48 -17.92 9.17
C THR A 511 7.69 -17.38 8.41
N THR A 512 8.13 -16.17 8.78
CA THR A 512 9.30 -15.52 8.17
C THR A 512 10.42 -15.26 9.17
N ILE A 513 11.65 -15.19 8.66
CA ILE A 513 12.85 -14.77 9.40
C ILE A 513 13.51 -13.67 8.58
N GLU A 514 13.61 -12.46 9.14
CA GLU A 514 14.02 -11.26 8.40
C GLU A 514 15.05 -10.42 9.18
N ASP A 515 15.88 -9.66 8.46
CA ASP A 515 16.93 -8.80 9.04
C ASP A 515 16.98 -7.44 8.32
N PRO A 516 16.19 -6.47 8.77
CA PRO A 516 15.03 -6.56 9.65
C PRO A 516 13.71 -6.84 8.89
N VAL A 517 12.58 -6.91 9.60
CA VAL A 517 11.24 -6.94 8.97
C VAL A 517 10.99 -5.63 8.22
N GLU A 518 10.85 -5.70 6.88
CA GLU A 518 10.62 -4.53 6.03
C GLU A 518 9.13 -4.16 5.95
N TYR A 519 8.25 -5.17 5.86
CA TYR A 519 6.81 -4.98 5.70
C TYR A 519 6.04 -5.89 6.64
N ARG A 520 4.97 -5.39 7.23
CA ARG A 520 4.07 -6.22 8.04
C ARG A 520 3.02 -6.87 7.14
N VAL A 521 2.89 -8.19 7.23
CA VAL A 521 1.93 -8.99 6.44
C VAL A 521 0.91 -9.62 7.37
N GLY A 522 -0.37 -9.32 7.15
CA GLY A 522 -1.44 -9.94 7.93
C GLY A 522 -1.51 -11.46 7.69
N GLY A 523 -1.67 -12.24 8.77
CA GLY A 523 -1.75 -13.69 8.69
C GLY A 523 -0.39 -14.41 8.56
N VAL A 524 0.73 -13.69 8.72
CA VAL A 524 2.09 -14.24 8.67
C VAL A 524 2.80 -13.99 10.00
N ASN A 525 3.45 -15.01 10.54
CA ASN A 525 4.28 -14.90 11.74
C ASN A 525 5.69 -14.43 11.35
N GLN A 526 6.04 -13.18 11.67
CA GLN A 526 7.31 -12.57 11.25
C GLN A 526 8.29 -12.47 12.42
N VAL A 527 9.47 -13.06 12.26
CA VAL A 527 10.55 -13.04 13.28
C VAL A 527 11.68 -12.17 12.79
N GLU A 528 12.02 -11.14 13.57
CA GLU A 528 13.17 -10.28 13.29
C GLU A 528 14.45 -10.82 13.94
N VAL A 529 15.50 -10.93 13.14
CA VAL A 529 16.86 -11.29 13.59
C VAL A 529 17.39 -10.22 14.56
N SER A 530 18.02 -10.65 15.64
CA SER A 530 18.65 -9.75 16.60
C SER A 530 19.91 -10.40 17.20
N ALA A 531 21.06 -10.02 16.68
CA ALA A 531 22.35 -10.53 17.17
C ALA A 531 22.54 -10.29 18.68
N LYS A 532 22.06 -9.15 19.19
CA LYS A 532 22.11 -8.80 20.63
C LYS A 532 21.32 -9.78 21.50
N ARG A 533 20.28 -10.41 20.95
CA ARG A 533 19.42 -11.39 21.64
C ARG A 533 19.78 -12.84 21.31
N GLY A 534 20.80 -13.08 20.50
CA GLY A 534 21.17 -14.42 20.01
C GLY A 534 20.20 -15.00 18.96
N LEU A 535 19.30 -14.17 18.42
CA LEU A 535 18.38 -14.56 17.35
C LEU A 535 19.09 -14.41 16.00
N THR A 536 19.70 -15.47 15.52
CA THR A 536 20.32 -15.56 14.18
C THR A 536 19.38 -16.29 13.22
N PHE A 537 19.62 -16.17 11.90
CA PHE A 537 18.86 -16.94 10.90
C PHE A 537 18.85 -18.44 11.23
N ALA A 538 20.01 -19.03 11.51
CA ALA A 538 20.13 -20.44 11.83
C ALA A 538 19.43 -20.83 13.15
N SER A 539 19.57 -20.02 14.23
CA SER A 539 18.96 -20.33 15.52
C SER A 539 17.43 -20.26 15.45
N VAL A 540 16.89 -19.25 14.75
CA VAL A 540 15.44 -19.08 14.56
C VAL A 540 14.90 -20.20 13.66
N LEU A 541 15.55 -20.48 12.51
CA LEU A 541 15.11 -21.55 11.60
C LEU A 541 15.03 -22.91 12.29
N ARG A 542 16.04 -23.23 13.12
CA ARG A 542 16.04 -24.48 13.95
C ARG A 542 14.85 -24.50 14.92
N ALA A 543 14.44 -23.37 15.46
CA ALA A 543 13.30 -23.30 16.35
C ALA A 543 11.98 -23.42 15.56
N LEU A 544 11.87 -22.79 14.40
CA LEU A 544 10.69 -22.82 13.55
C LEU A 544 10.31 -24.23 13.09
N LEU A 545 11.27 -25.09 12.80
CA LEU A 545 11.02 -26.50 12.45
C LEU A 545 10.27 -27.30 13.56
N ARG A 546 10.07 -26.70 14.73
CA ARG A 546 9.25 -27.26 15.84
C ARG A 546 7.96 -26.47 16.09
N GLN A 547 7.63 -25.53 15.21
CA GLN A 547 6.44 -24.66 15.32
C GLN A 547 5.38 -25.02 14.28
N ASP A 548 5.47 -26.23 13.69
CA ASP A 548 4.53 -26.74 12.69
C ASP A 548 4.29 -25.77 11.51
N PRO A 549 5.35 -25.24 10.87
CA PRO A 549 5.20 -24.34 9.73
C PRO A 549 4.91 -25.13 8.46
N ASP A 550 4.03 -24.62 7.59
CA ASP A 550 3.87 -25.13 6.22
C ASP A 550 4.83 -24.41 5.27
N VAL A 551 4.95 -23.09 5.46
CA VAL A 551 5.78 -22.22 4.62
C VAL A 551 6.74 -21.42 5.47
N ILE A 552 8.01 -21.46 5.09
CA ILE A 552 9.09 -20.73 5.75
C ILE A 552 9.72 -19.74 4.75
N TYR A 553 9.74 -18.45 5.09
CA TYR A 553 10.53 -17.47 4.36
C TYR A 553 11.78 -17.12 5.16
N VAL A 554 12.94 -17.38 4.59
CA VAL A 554 14.24 -16.96 5.12
C VAL A 554 14.73 -15.78 4.31
N GLY A 555 14.83 -14.59 4.92
CA GLY A 555 15.17 -13.35 4.25
C GLY A 555 16.35 -13.47 3.30
N GLU A 556 17.42 -14.10 3.77
CA GLU A 556 18.57 -14.44 2.94
C GLU A 556 19.40 -15.61 3.51
N ILE A 557 20.12 -16.32 2.64
CA ILE A 557 21.10 -17.35 3.00
C ILE A 557 22.50 -16.81 2.76
N ARG A 558 23.26 -16.58 3.87
CA ARG A 558 24.63 -16.05 3.83
C ARG A 558 25.69 -17.08 4.17
N ASP A 559 25.37 -18.06 5.00
CA ASP A 559 26.27 -18.99 5.59
C ASP A 559 25.82 -20.44 5.43
N ARG A 560 26.77 -21.37 5.66
CA ARG A 560 26.56 -22.80 5.49
C ARG A 560 25.51 -23.35 6.45
N GLU A 561 25.52 -22.91 7.71
CA GLU A 561 24.59 -23.43 8.71
C GLU A 561 23.12 -23.13 8.33
N THR A 562 22.83 -21.88 7.91
CA THR A 562 21.53 -21.47 7.43
C THR A 562 21.14 -22.22 6.15
N ALA A 563 22.09 -22.41 5.22
CA ALA A 563 21.88 -23.16 3.98
C ALA A 563 21.51 -24.61 4.21
N ASP A 564 22.30 -25.32 5.06
CA ASP A 564 22.04 -26.73 5.41
C ASP A 564 20.67 -26.91 6.08
N LEU A 565 20.30 -26.01 6.98
CA LEU A 565 18.98 -26.05 7.65
C LEU A 565 17.85 -25.77 6.65
N ALA A 566 18.01 -24.80 5.76
CA ALA A 566 17.01 -24.45 4.74
C ALA A 566 16.76 -25.63 3.78
N VAL A 567 17.83 -26.26 3.28
CA VAL A 567 17.72 -27.42 2.40
C VAL A 567 17.04 -28.59 3.11
N ARG A 568 17.40 -28.86 4.37
CA ARG A 568 16.75 -29.91 5.17
C ARG A 568 15.28 -29.63 5.41
N ALA A 569 14.91 -28.38 5.71
CA ALA A 569 13.51 -27.98 5.86
C ALA A 569 12.70 -28.28 4.59
N ALA A 570 13.25 -27.91 3.42
CA ALA A 570 12.63 -28.17 2.13
C ALA A 570 12.49 -29.67 1.82
N LEU A 571 13.44 -30.50 2.27
CA LEU A 571 13.40 -31.98 2.10
C LEU A 571 12.42 -32.66 3.08
N THR A 572 12.15 -32.04 4.23
CA THR A 572 11.30 -32.60 5.29
C THR A 572 9.83 -32.17 5.23
N GLY A 573 9.39 -31.55 4.13
CA GLY A 573 7.98 -31.31 3.89
C GLY A 573 7.54 -29.86 3.93
N HIS A 574 8.47 -28.88 4.01
CA HIS A 574 8.14 -27.46 4.09
C HIS A 574 8.40 -26.75 2.74
N LEU A 575 7.55 -25.81 2.36
CA LEU A 575 7.85 -24.88 1.27
C LEU A 575 8.76 -23.77 1.81
N LEU A 576 10.00 -23.72 1.32
CA LEU A 576 10.97 -22.72 1.73
C LEU A 576 11.23 -21.70 0.63
N LEU A 577 11.04 -20.42 0.98
CA LEU A 577 11.37 -19.28 0.12
C LEU A 577 12.59 -18.55 0.68
N SER A 578 13.56 -18.19 -0.16
CA SER A 578 14.72 -17.41 0.32
C SER A 578 15.34 -16.56 -0.78
N THR A 579 16.27 -15.68 -0.38
CA THR A 579 17.04 -14.87 -1.33
C THR A 579 18.53 -15.20 -1.31
N LEU A 580 19.16 -14.97 -2.46
CA LEU A 580 20.60 -14.99 -2.64
C LEU A 580 21.09 -13.75 -3.41
N HIS A 581 22.33 -13.34 -3.15
CA HIS A 581 22.98 -12.24 -3.87
C HIS A 581 23.84 -12.79 -5.02
N THR A 582 23.20 -13.39 -6.03
CA THR A 582 23.84 -13.83 -7.28
C THR A 582 23.25 -13.09 -8.46
N ASN A 583 23.96 -13.03 -9.58
CA ASN A 583 23.52 -12.25 -10.74
C ASN A 583 22.49 -12.97 -11.60
N THR A 584 22.51 -14.30 -11.63
CA THR A 584 21.59 -15.13 -12.44
C THR A 584 20.98 -16.26 -11.61
N ALA A 585 19.86 -16.80 -12.10
CA ALA A 585 19.15 -17.91 -11.50
C ALA A 585 20.01 -19.19 -11.42
N ILE A 586 20.81 -19.46 -12.44
CA ILE A 586 21.76 -20.61 -12.45
C ILE A 586 22.86 -20.43 -11.40
N GLN A 587 23.40 -19.22 -11.26
CA GLN A 587 24.42 -18.94 -10.25
C GLN A 587 23.91 -19.12 -8.82
N ALA A 588 22.60 -19.07 -8.57
CA ALA A 588 22.05 -19.36 -7.25
C ALA A 588 22.32 -20.82 -6.83
N ILE A 589 22.24 -21.75 -7.77
CA ILE A 589 22.53 -23.16 -7.54
C ILE A 589 24.04 -23.35 -7.21
N ALA A 590 24.90 -22.78 -8.06
CA ALA A 590 26.34 -22.82 -7.85
C ALA A 590 26.74 -22.21 -6.49
N ARG A 591 26.09 -21.11 -6.10
CA ARG A 591 26.34 -20.41 -4.83
C ARG A 591 26.06 -21.30 -3.62
N LEU A 592 25.02 -22.13 -3.64
CA LEU A 592 24.77 -23.09 -2.56
C LEU A 592 25.87 -24.16 -2.47
N VAL A 593 26.39 -24.63 -3.62
CA VAL A 593 27.53 -25.55 -3.67
C VAL A 593 28.75 -24.87 -3.07
N ASP A 594 29.05 -23.62 -3.44
CA ASP A 594 30.20 -22.84 -2.91
C ASP A 594 30.11 -22.61 -1.40
N ILE A 595 28.91 -22.44 -0.86
CA ILE A 595 28.67 -22.34 0.59
C ILE A 595 28.93 -23.66 1.29
N GLY A 596 28.96 -24.77 0.55
CA GLY A 596 29.32 -26.12 1.05
C GLY A 596 28.13 -27.05 1.25
N VAL A 597 26.99 -26.79 0.63
CA VAL A 597 25.82 -27.68 0.63
C VAL A 597 26.07 -28.81 -0.39
N ASP A 598 25.71 -30.04 -0.02
CA ASP A 598 25.81 -31.19 -0.90
C ASP A 598 24.94 -31.04 -2.17
N PRO A 599 25.54 -31.17 -3.38
CA PRO A 599 24.79 -31.06 -4.64
C PRO A 599 23.60 -32.01 -4.75
N ALA A 600 23.66 -33.22 -4.19
CA ALA A 600 22.55 -34.15 -4.20
C ALA A 600 21.36 -33.64 -3.36
N MET A 601 21.65 -33.03 -2.23
CA MET A 601 20.60 -32.39 -1.40
C MET A 601 20.01 -31.17 -2.10
N ILE A 602 20.85 -30.33 -2.74
CA ILE A 602 20.38 -29.17 -3.53
C ILE A 602 19.45 -29.66 -4.64
N GLY A 603 19.89 -30.63 -5.47
CA GLY A 603 19.08 -31.15 -6.56
C GLY A 603 17.74 -31.72 -6.11
N SER A 604 17.67 -32.30 -4.91
CA SER A 604 16.46 -32.89 -4.37
C SER A 604 15.51 -31.89 -3.74
N SER A 605 16.00 -30.73 -3.28
CA SER A 605 15.22 -29.72 -2.55
C SER A 605 14.73 -28.57 -3.44
N ILE A 606 15.50 -28.14 -4.46
CA ILE A 606 15.17 -26.96 -5.25
C ILE A 606 14.00 -27.26 -6.24
N LEU A 607 12.98 -26.42 -6.20
CA LEU A 607 11.88 -26.36 -7.16
C LEU A 607 12.19 -25.42 -8.31
N GLY A 608 12.80 -24.28 -8.01
CA GLY A 608 13.17 -23.30 -9.01
C GLY A 608 13.95 -22.12 -8.45
N CYS A 609 14.58 -21.39 -9.36
CA CYS A 609 15.32 -20.17 -9.08
C CYS A 609 14.81 -19.04 -9.98
N ILE A 610 14.70 -17.83 -9.42
CA ILE A 610 14.35 -16.61 -10.13
C ILE A 610 15.54 -15.67 -10.10
N GLY A 611 16.03 -15.26 -11.26
CA GLY A 611 16.90 -14.08 -11.39
C GLY A 611 16.06 -12.86 -11.66
N GLN A 612 16.33 -11.75 -10.96
CA GLN A 612 15.49 -10.55 -11.05
C GLN A 612 16.28 -9.26 -11.10
N ARG A 613 15.78 -8.32 -11.93
CA ARG A 613 16.23 -6.94 -11.99
C ARG A 613 15.01 -6.01 -12.07
N LEU A 614 15.24 -4.71 -11.82
CA LEU A 614 14.24 -3.66 -12.02
C LEU A 614 14.67 -2.73 -13.13
N MET A 615 13.79 -2.51 -14.09
CA MET A 615 13.89 -1.51 -15.14
C MET A 615 12.94 -0.35 -14.88
N ARG A 616 13.26 0.83 -15.39
CA ARG A 616 12.35 1.98 -15.36
C ARG A 616 11.29 1.81 -16.45
N ARG A 617 10.06 2.14 -16.09
CA ARG A 617 8.92 2.12 -17.01
C ARG A 617 8.80 3.47 -17.71
N ILE A 618 8.49 3.46 -19.00
CA ILE A 618 8.18 4.68 -19.76
C ILE A 618 7.00 5.39 -19.11
N CYS A 619 7.09 6.71 -18.99
CA CYS A 619 6.02 7.53 -18.43
C CYS A 619 4.84 7.55 -19.41
N ASP A 620 3.68 7.14 -18.93
CA ASP A 620 2.43 7.06 -19.70
C ASP A 620 1.90 8.42 -20.19
N GLN A 621 2.22 9.53 -19.46
CA GLN A 621 1.79 10.87 -19.86
C GLN A 621 2.60 11.47 -21.03
N CYS A 622 3.87 11.09 -21.17
CA CYS A 622 4.74 11.66 -22.20
C CYS A 622 5.33 10.60 -23.14
N ALA A 623 4.74 9.41 -23.15
CA ALA A 623 5.15 8.36 -24.06
C ALA A 623 4.86 8.74 -25.52
N GLU A 624 5.83 8.52 -26.39
CA GLU A 624 5.74 8.74 -27.84
C GLU A 624 6.48 7.64 -28.60
N ASP A 625 6.01 7.34 -29.79
CA ASP A 625 6.72 6.45 -30.69
C ASP A 625 7.75 7.26 -31.49
N TYR A 626 8.94 6.71 -31.68
CA TYR A 626 10.01 7.35 -32.46
C TYR A 626 10.64 6.39 -33.47
N GLU A 627 11.09 6.92 -34.57
CA GLU A 627 11.90 6.16 -35.54
C GLU A 627 13.27 5.89 -34.93
N VAL A 628 13.67 4.63 -34.94
CA VAL A 628 14.94 4.19 -34.37
C VAL A 628 16.12 4.71 -35.19
N PRO A 629 17.04 5.48 -34.57
CA PRO A 629 18.25 5.96 -35.27
C PRO A 629 19.15 4.80 -35.70
N LEU A 630 19.99 5.04 -36.70
CA LEU A 630 20.85 4.01 -37.31
C LEU A 630 21.80 3.34 -36.30
N ASP A 631 22.32 4.09 -35.35
CA ASP A 631 23.19 3.58 -34.29
C ASP A 631 22.44 2.61 -33.33
N GLU A 632 21.22 2.95 -32.96
CA GLU A 632 20.35 2.05 -32.17
C GLU A 632 19.90 0.85 -33.01
N GLN A 633 19.63 1.03 -34.32
CA GLN A 633 19.27 -0.08 -35.21
C GLN A 633 20.38 -1.14 -35.31
N MET A 634 21.65 -0.72 -35.36
CA MET A 634 22.77 -1.66 -35.38
C MET A 634 22.80 -2.51 -34.09
N VAL A 635 22.61 -1.90 -32.94
CA VAL A 635 22.53 -2.61 -31.66
C VAL A 635 21.33 -3.55 -31.64
N LEU A 636 20.16 -3.07 -32.10
CA LEU A 636 18.95 -3.89 -32.16
C LEU A 636 19.08 -5.08 -33.10
N GLN A 637 19.81 -4.92 -34.22
CA GLN A 637 20.03 -6.00 -35.15
C GLN A 637 20.85 -7.14 -34.57
N GLU A 638 21.78 -6.84 -33.66
CA GLU A 638 22.51 -7.85 -32.91
C GLU A 638 21.62 -8.53 -31.83
N LEU A 639 20.75 -7.77 -31.17
CA LEU A 639 19.93 -8.26 -30.07
C LEU A 639 18.65 -8.95 -30.55
N VAL A 640 18.05 -8.50 -31.64
CA VAL A 640 16.78 -8.99 -32.21
C VAL A 640 16.92 -9.20 -33.73
N PRO A 641 17.73 -10.16 -34.16
CA PRO A 641 18.10 -10.28 -35.57
C PRO A 641 16.94 -10.66 -36.51
N VAL A 642 15.90 -11.32 -36.00
CA VAL A 642 14.78 -11.85 -36.80
C VAL A 642 13.75 -10.78 -37.16
N ALA A 643 13.57 -9.75 -36.30
CA ALA A 643 12.54 -8.73 -36.51
C ALA A 643 12.96 -7.41 -35.85
N THR A 644 14.01 -6.75 -36.40
CA THR A 644 14.46 -5.44 -35.90
C THR A 644 13.36 -4.39 -36.08
N PRO A 645 12.83 -3.80 -35.02
CA PRO A 645 11.77 -2.81 -35.11
C PRO A 645 12.31 -1.49 -35.70
N LYS A 646 11.53 -0.85 -36.60
CA LYS A 646 11.85 0.49 -37.13
C LYS A 646 11.39 1.61 -36.19
N THR A 647 10.40 1.32 -35.34
CA THR A 647 9.85 2.25 -34.38
C THR A 647 9.89 1.63 -32.99
N LEU A 648 10.27 2.41 -32.01
CA LEU A 648 10.23 2.07 -30.59
C LEU A 648 9.53 3.19 -29.82
N ARG A 649 9.23 2.92 -28.55
CA ARG A 649 8.59 3.87 -27.65
C ARG A 649 9.57 4.48 -26.67
N ARG A 650 9.42 5.79 -26.38
CA ARG A 650 10.19 6.51 -25.37
C ARG A 650 9.31 7.53 -24.64
N GLY A 651 9.75 8.00 -23.48
CA GLY A 651 9.17 9.16 -22.83
C GLY A 651 9.96 10.40 -23.20
N ARG A 652 9.29 11.46 -23.72
CA ARG A 652 9.93 12.73 -24.07
C ARG A 652 10.35 13.56 -22.87
N GLY A 653 9.77 13.31 -21.68
CA GLY A 653 9.88 14.14 -20.49
C GLY A 653 8.59 14.95 -20.24
N CYS A 654 8.18 15.08 -19.00
CA CYS A 654 7.08 15.93 -18.55
C CYS A 654 7.19 16.17 -17.03
N GLU A 655 6.38 17.09 -16.51
CA GLU A 655 6.34 17.42 -15.09
C GLU A 655 6.15 16.18 -14.18
N LYS A 656 5.23 15.25 -14.53
CA LYS A 656 4.97 14.01 -13.77
C LYS A 656 6.22 13.14 -13.60
N CYS A 657 7.07 13.07 -14.59
CA CYS A 657 8.28 12.25 -14.57
C CYS A 657 9.55 13.07 -14.30
N HIS A 658 9.42 14.34 -13.89
CA HIS A 658 10.54 15.28 -13.68
C HIS A 658 11.50 15.27 -14.89
N GLU A 659 10.96 15.45 -16.09
CA GLU A 659 11.67 15.51 -17.38
C GLU A 659 12.49 14.25 -17.72
N SER A 660 12.26 13.14 -17.02
CA SER A 660 13.05 11.93 -17.21
C SER A 660 12.60 11.02 -18.33
N GLY A 661 11.34 11.13 -18.74
CA GLY A 661 10.70 10.16 -19.61
C GLY A 661 10.30 8.84 -18.95
N TYR A 662 10.61 8.64 -17.67
CA TYR A 662 10.30 7.40 -16.93
C TYR A 662 9.48 7.65 -15.67
N TYR A 663 8.53 6.76 -15.40
CA TYR A 663 7.70 6.83 -14.21
C TYR A 663 7.36 5.43 -13.67
N GLY A 664 7.98 5.05 -12.57
CA GLY A 664 7.84 3.74 -11.95
C GLY A 664 8.81 2.71 -12.49
N ARG A 665 8.75 1.53 -11.90
CA ARG A 665 9.63 0.40 -12.21
C ARG A 665 8.80 -0.83 -12.57
N LEU A 666 9.38 -1.71 -13.37
CA LEU A 666 8.85 -3.02 -13.70
C LEU A 666 9.93 -4.08 -13.44
N GLY A 667 9.51 -5.26 -12.99
CA GLY A 667 10.40 -6.40 -12.83
C GLY A 667 10.68 -7.09 -14.16
N VAL A 668 11.92 -7.50 -14.35
CA VAL A 668 12.30 -8.45 -15.38
C VAL A 668 12.88 -9.69 -14.71
N HIS A 669 12.53 -10.83 -15.28
CA HIS A 669 12.75 -12.11 -14.63
C HIS A 669 13.30 -13.15 -15.60
N GLU A 670 14.25 -13.93 -15.12
CA GLU A 670 14.60 -15.22 -15.68
C GLU A 670 14.19 -16.30 -14.68
N ILE A 671 13.57 -17.36 -15.15
CA ILE A 671 13.05 -18.43 -14.28
C ILE A 671 13.60 -19.76 -14.71
N VAL A 672 14.27 -20.43 -13.78
CA VAL A 672 14.74 -21.80 -13.92
C VAL A 672 13.84 -22.70 -13.08
N ALA A 673 12.93 -23.42 -13.72
CA ALA A 673 12.19 -24.50 -13.08
C ALA A 673 13.02 -25.79 -13.11
N VAL A 674 13.18 -26.43 -11.97
CA VAL A 674 14.03 -27.63 -11.84
C VAL A 674 13.24 -28.88 -12.19
N ASP A 675 13.42 -29.37 -13.40
CA ASP A 675 12.91 -30.65 -13.85
C ASP A 675 13.80 -31.82 -13.43
N GLU A 676 13.39 -33.03 -13.73
CA GLU A 676 14.12 -34.25 -13.35
C GLU A 676 15.52 -34.33 -14.00
N GLY A 677 15.69 -33.83 -15.23
CA GLY A 677 16.98 -33.82 -15.91
C GLY A 677 17.96 -32.84 -15.27
N LEU A 678 17.48 -31.62 -14.98
CA LEU A 678 18.28 -30.59 -14.29
C LEU A 678 18.64 -31.05 -12.85
N ARG A 679 17.69 -31.68 -12.16
CA ARG A 679 17.91 -32.27 -10.83
C ARG A 679 19.06 -33.26 -10.82
N ARG A 680 19.12 -34.15 -11.83
CA ARG A 680 20.23 -35.12 -11.96
C ARG A 680 21.57 -34.46 -12.26
N LEU A 681 21.60 -33.41 -13.07
CA LEU A 681 22.82 -32.65 -13.36
C LEU A 681 23.33 -31.95 -12.11
N ILE A 682 22.43 -31.27 -11.37
CA ILE A 682 22.78 -30.62 -10.09
C ILE A 682 23.36 -31.67 -9.11
N ALA A 683 22.65 -32.79 -8.93
CA ALA A 683 23.07 -33.85 -8.01
C ALA A 683 24.43 -34.47 -8.35
N ARG A 684 24.86 -34.42 -9.61
CA ARG A 684 26.21 -34.89 -10.06
C ARG A 684 27.25 -33.81 -9.95
N GLY A 685 26.92 -32.61 -9.49
CA GLY A 685 27.87 -31.51 -9.35
C GLY A 685 28.22 -30.87 -10.71
N ALA A 686 27.30 -30.84 -11.67
CA ALA A 686 27.48 -30.16 -12.95
C ALA A 686 27.81 -28.68 -12.73
N ASP A 687 28.70 -28.12 -13.55
CA ASP A 687 29.06 -26.72 -13.49
C ASP A 687 27.96 -25.80 -14.08
N SER A 688 28.11 -24.51 -13.84
CA SER A 688 27.13 -23.52 -14.28
C SER A 688 26.90 -23.49 -15.79
N THR A 689 27.93 -23.82 -16.61
CA THR A 689 27.83 -23.87 -18.06
C THR A 689 26.97 -25.05 -18.51
N GLN A 690 27.23 -26.25 -17.95
CA GLN A 690 26.42 -27.42 -18.23
C GLN A 690 24.96 -27.26 -17.84
N LEU A 691 24.70 -26.62 -16.69
CA LEU A 691 23.35 -26.30 -16.24
C LEU A 691 22.66 -25.30 -17.19
N LEU A 692 23.39 -24.26 -17.63
CA LEU A 692 22.89 -23.25 -18.57
C LEU A 692 22.58 -23.86 -19.93
N ASP A 693 23.48 -24.67 -20.48
CA ASP A 693 23.28 -25.38 -21.76
C ASP A 693 22.02 -26.26 -21.71
N TYR A 694 21.84 -26.95 -20.59
CA TYR A 694 20.65 -27.78 -20.40
C TYR A 694 19.36 -26.96 -20.44
N VAL A 695 19.24 -25.89 -19.62
CA VAL A 695 18.03 -25.09 -19.57
C VAL A 695 17.78 -24.34 -20.88
N THR A 696 18.83 -23.89 -21.56
CA THR A 696 18.73 -23.22 -22.87
C THR A 696 18.16 -24.18 -23.92
N SER A 697 18.59 -25.45 -23.93
CA SER A 697 18.04 -26.48 -24.82
C SER A 697 16.55 -26.75 -24.58
N ARG A 698 16.01 -26.37 -23.42
CA ARG A 698 14.61 -26.49 -23.03
C ARG A 698 13.80 -25.20 -23.21
N GLY A 699 14.39 -24.19 -23.86
CA GLY A 699 13.73 -22.93 -24.16
C GLY A 699 13.75 -21.94 -22.98
N PHE A 700 14.78 -22.00 -22.13
CA PHE A 700 15.00 -20.98 -21.09
C PHE A 700 15.09 -19.59 -21.73
N THR A 701 14.48 -18.62 -21.06
CA THR A 701 14.50 -17.22 -21.42
C THR A 701 15.31 -16.49 -20.36
N ASP A 702 16.39 -15.85 -20.75
CA ASP A 702 17.24 -15.12 -19.82
C ASP A 702 16.66 -13.73 -19.49
N LEU A 703 17.33 -12.99 -18.60
CA LEU A 703 16.93 -11.64 -18.21
C LEU A 703 16.90 -10.66 -19.39
N ARG A 704 17.80 -10.85 -20.37
CA ARG A 704 17.88 -9.99 -21.57
C ARG A 704 16.69 -10.23 -22.48
N ASP A 705 16.31 -11.47 -22.69
CA ASP A 705 15.16 -11.83 -23.51
C ASP A 705 13.85 -11.27 -22.95
N ASP A 706 13.63 -11.41 -21.61
CA ASP A 706 12.45 -10.84 -20.97
C ASP A 706 12.45 -9.31 -21.06
N ALA A 707 13.62 -8.67 -20.87
CA ALA A 707 13.80 -7.23 -21.00
C ALA A 707 13.52 -6.73 -22.42
N LEU A 708 14.01 -7.44 -23.43
CA LEU A 708 13.74 -7.14 -24.84
C LEU A 708 12.26 -7.29 -25.17
N GLY A 709 11.60 -8.32 -24.65
CA GLY A 709 10.15 -8.48 -24.77
C GLY A 709 9.38 -7.28 -24.22
N ARG A 710 9.78 -6.74 -23.06
CA ARG A 710 9.19 -5.53 -22.47
C ARG A 710 9.43 -4.28 -23.31
N MET A 711 10.61 -4.15 -23.88
CA MET A 711 10.94 -3.04 -24.77
C MET A 711 10.07 -3.10 -26.03
N LEU A 712 9.94 -4.26 -26.65
CA LEU A 712 9.09 -4.46 -27.83
C LEU A 712 7.61 -4.22 -27.54
N ALA A 713 7.16 -4.48 -26.31
CA ALA A 713 5.82 -4.13 -25.83
C ALA A 713 5.64 -2.62 -25.52
N GLY A 714 6.70 -1.80 -25.66
CA GLY A 714 6.64 -0.36 -25.37
C GLY A 714 6.59 0.01 -23.90
N GLU A 715 6.96 -0.91 -23.00
CA GLU A 715 6.95 -0.67 -21.53
C GLU A 715 8.22 0.00 -21.02
N THR A 716 9.35 -0.20 -21.74
CA THR A 716 10.67 0.36 -21.40
C THR A 716 11.43 0.72 -22.68
N THR A 717 12.67 1.23 -22.56
CA THR A 717 13.51 1.66 -23.67
C THR A 717 14.70 0.74 -23.88
N LEU A 718 15.31 0.76 -25.07
CA LEU A 718 16.56 0.06 -25.38
C LEU A 718 17.68 0.43 -24.38
N ARG A 719 17.78 1.71 -24.03
CA ARG A 719 18.77 2.19 -23.06
C ARG A 719 18.64 1.51 -21.70
N GLU A 720 17.39 1.27 -21.23
CA GLU A 720 17.15 0.56 -19.96
C GLU A 720 17.47 -0.93 -20.08
N VAL A 721 17.15 -1.56 -21.20
CA VAL A 721 17.54 -2.95 -21.45
C VAL A 721 19.05 -3.10 -21.32
N LEU A 722 19.82 -2.30 -22.06
CA LEU A 722 21.28 -2.33 -22.01
C LEU A 722 21.83 -2.05 -20.62
N ARG A 723 21.27 -1.08 -19.89
CA ARG A 723 21.71 -0.73 -18.52
C ARG A 723 21.53 -1.88 -17.53
N VAL A 724 20.50 -2.70 -17.70
CA VAL A 724 20.10 -3.71 -16.69
C VAL A 724 20.65 -5.09 -17.03
N THR A 725 20.92 -5.37 -18.32
CA THR A 725 21.38 -6.68 -18.81
C THR A 725 22.84 -6.70 -19.22
N ALA A 726 23.57 -5.58 -19.03
CA ALA A 726 25.01 -5.46 -19.28
C ALA A 726 25.84 -6.26 -18.26
#